data_35bd26a2cc4e8645ec992d2f4af01918
#
_entry.id   35bd26a2cc4e8645ec992d2f4af01918
#
_cell.length_a   1.000
_cell.length_b   1.000
_cell.length_c   1.000
_cell.angle_alpha   90.00
_cell.angle_beta   90.00
_cell.angle_gamma   90.00
#
_symmetry.space_group_name_H-M   'P 1'
#
loop_
_entity.id
_entity.type
_entity.pdbx_description
1 polymer ?
#
loop_
_entity_poly.entity_id
_entity_poly.type
_entity_poly.pdbx_seq_one_letter_code
_entity_poly.pdbx_strand_id
1 'polypeptide(L)'
;MRWILHISLAAGAFAQTPDFQRDIRPLLAKKCVACHGPDEQARQAGLRLDTFDGATKARAIVPGDSENSRLLARVTHATRPMPPTGPRLTDTEVSLLRKWIDGGAVYTNHWAYEKPKRPAGNSIDYFIQAKLAEHRLTPSKEADRATLARRAALDLTGVPPEASGLAAYLKDGNFEKYVDSLFANPQYGERWAKIWLDLARYADTQGYEKDNKRSIWPYRDWVIRAFNDNLPFDKFTILQLAADLTPDSSIDDLIATGFHRNTMTNTEGGTDDEEYRDIAIRDRIATTGQVWMGQTWGCAQCHTHRYDPLTHKEFYQIYAFFNQTADDDHPSDRPVLKLTSSASTLVMKELAEDKQRKTRIYDRGNYLTPGDEVKAGVPAAFHPLPAKAPKNRLGFAQWLVSPENPLTARVTVNRFWSRLFGTGLVESEEDFGTQGIGPTHAELLDLLALDFQKDWDVKKLLKRIVMSATYKQSSDVTPELLRLDPANKLYARGARFRLDAEVVRDQALAAAGLLSGKQFGPPVMPWQPDGVWLVVYNGDNWATSKGEDRYRRALYTFMRRTSAYPSMMNFDAPNGETCTIRRIRTNTPLQALTSLNDPAFMEAAQRLAGKAVKESPQDPAKRLFELVLLRPPTKAEAARLSLLQRQTEAELRTQPENVSKLLRYSEVLYTEDRVATLIPDARTGAREWR
;
A
#
# COMPACT_ATOMS: atom_id res chain seq x y z
N MET A 1 -17.54 73.04 -3.66
CA MET A 1 -17.34 72.28 -2.42
C MET A 1 -18.14 70.96 -2.50
N ARG A 2 -17.48 69.88 -2.84
CA ARG A 2 -18.08 68.52 -2.82
C ARG A 2 -17.29 67.73 -1.76
N TRP A 3 -17.95 67.35 -0.70
CA TRP A 3 -17.40 66.46 0.35
C TRP A 3 -17.52 65.01 -0.13
N ILE A 4 -16.40 64.32 -0.31
CA ILE A 4 -16.31 62.92 -0.55
C ILE A 4 -16.20 62.23 0.80
N LEU A 5 -17.26 61.51 1.19
CA LEU A 5 -17.27 60.66 2.38
C LEU A 5 -16.50 59.35 2.06
N HIS A 6 -15.34 59.18 2.64
CA HIS A 6 -14.62 57.88 2.61
C HIS A 6 -15.24 56.96 3.68
N ILE A 7 -16.05 56.02 3.25
CA ILE A 7 -16.49 54.87 4.07
C ILE A 7 -15.35 53.86 4.03
N SER A 8 -14.55 53.79 5.09
CA SER A 8 -13.59 52.69 5.31
C SER A 8 -14.37 51.47 5.74
N LEU A 9 -14.58 50.54 4.81
CA LEU A 9 -15.03 49.16 5.13
C LEU A 9 -13.85 48.47 5.85
N ALA A 10 -13.88 48.45 7.18
CA ALA A 10 -13.08 47.55 7.98
C ALA A 10 -13.58 46.12 7.72
N ALA A 11 -12.89 45.38 6.84
CA ALA A 11 -13.05 43.95 6.71
C ALA A 11 -12.57 43.29 8.01
N GLY A 12 -13.48 43.13 8.95
CA GLY A 12 -13.27 42.30 10.13
C GLY A 12 -12.96 40.88 9.69
N ALA A 13 -11.73 40.46 9.85
CA ALA A 13 -11.38 39.04 9.77
C ALA A 13 -12.16 38.32 10.87
N PHE A 14 -13.31 37.76 10.57
CA PHE A 14 -13.97 36.79 11.44
C PHE A 14 -12.98 35.68 11.67
N ALA A 15 -12.36 35.64 12.85
CA ALA A 15 -11.56 34.50 13.27
C ALA A 15 -12.49 33.29 13.29
N GLN A 16 -12.32 32.43 12.30
CA GLN A 16 -13.12 31.19 12.14
C GLN A 16 -13.01 30.38 13.42
N THR A 17 -14.16 30.02 14.00
CA THR A 17 -14.20 29.12 15.18
C THR A 17 -13.46 27.84 14.83
N PRO A 18 -12.57 27.32 15.71
CA PRO A 18 -11.82 26.10 15.43
C PRO A 18 -12.76 24.93 15.14
N ASP A 19 -12.45 24.19 14.08
CA ASP A 19 -13.18 22.97 13.72
C ASP A 19 -12.76 21.82 14.62
N PHE A 20 -13.76 21.10 15.15
CA PHE A 20 -13.50 19.99 16.09
C PHE A 20 -12.67 18.86 15.46
N GLN A 21 -12.98 18.44 14.24
CA GLN A 21 -12.30 17.32 13.59
C GLN A 21 -10.90 17.68 13.15
N ARG A 22 -10.74 18.88 12.57
CA ARG A 22 -9.46 19.31 11.99
C ARG A 22 -8.47 19.81 13.07
N ASP A 23 -8.97 20.56 14.05
CA ASP A 23 -8.11 21.36 14.93
C ASP A 23 -8.06 20.81 16.37
N ILE A 24 -9.19 20.34 16.90
CA ILE A 24 -9.33 20.01 18.33
C ILE A 24 -9.16 18.51 18.60
N ARG A 25 -9.84 17.64 17.84
CA ARG A 25 -9.73 16.18 18.03
C ARG A 25 -8.29 15.68 17.95
N PRO A 26 -7.46 16.06 16.97
CA PRO A 26 -6.07 15.61 16.93
C PRO A 26 -5.26 16.07 18.15
N LEU A 27 -5.52 17.28 18.65
CA LEU A 27 -4.89 17.77 19.87
C LEU A 27 -5.30 16.96 21.09
N LEU A 28 -6.60 16.71 21.27
CA LEU A 28 -7.11 15.88 22.35
C LEU A 28 -6.58 14.45 22.27
N ALA A 29 -6.59 13.83 21.09
CA ALA A 29 -6.05 12.50 20.86
C ALA A 29 -4.59 12.41 21.28
N LYS A 30 -3.76 13.34 20.83
CA LYS A 30 -2.32 13.36 21.11
C LYS A 30 -1.97 13.62 22.59
N LYS A 31 -2.75 14.44 23.29
CA LYS A 31 -2.38 14.97 24.62
C LYS A 31 -3.23 14.45 25.77
N CYS A 32 -4.46 13.98 25.51
CA CYS A 32 -5.45 13.77 26.57
C CYS A 32 -6.09 12.37 26.55
N VAL A 33 -6.47 11.87 25.37
CA VAL A 33 -7.34 10.68 25.22
C VAL A 33 -6.69 9.41 25.73
N ALA A 34 -5.36 9.28 25.68
CA ALA A 34 -4.66 8.12 26.25
C ALA A 34 -4.99 7.85 27.73
N CYS A 35 -5.32 8.92 28.49
CA CYS A 35 -5.70 8.84 29.90
C CYS A 35 -7.15 9.28 30.19
N HIS A 36 -7.80 9.95 29.22
CA HIS A 36 -9.17 10.48 29.37
C HIS A 36 -10.04 10.08 28.17
N GLY A 37 -9.90 8.84 27.72
CA GLY A 37 -10.56 8.28 26.54
C GLY A 37 -11.50 7.10 26.85
N PRO A 38 -11.78 6.26 25.82
CA PRO A 38 -12.73 5.16 25.90
C PRO A 38 -12.28 4.00 26.78
N ASP A 39 -10.98 3.75 26.93
CA ASP A 39 -10.44 2.65 27.70
C ASP A 39 -10.67 2.84 29.22
N GLU A 40 -11.55 2.04 29.80
CA GLU A 40 -11.93 2.13 31.22
C GLU A 40 -10.79 1.78 32.18
N GLN A 41 -9.89 0.89 31.76
CA GLN A 41 -8.78 0.47 32.61
C GLN A 41 -7.67 1.53 32.66
N ALA A 42 -7.45 2.27 31.56
CA ALA A 42 -6.47 3.35 31.50
C ALA A 42 -7.03 4.69 31.97
N ARG A 43 -8.37 4.83 32.06
CA ARG A 43 -9.05 6.10 32.32
C ARG A 43 -8.75 6.66 33.70
N GLN A 44 -8.18 7.86 33.73
CA GLN A 44 -7.88 8.57 34.97
C GLN A 44 -9.04 9.48 35.40
N ALA A 45 -9.32 9.51 36.72
CA ALA A 45 -10.35 10.34 37.34
C ALA A 45 -11.77 10.13 36.76
N GLY A 46 -12.04 9.01 36.08
CA GLY A 46 -13.33 8.75 35.43
C GLY A 46 -13.70 9.74 34.32
N LEU A 47 -12.76 10.59 33.89
CA LEU A 47 -13.01 11.65 32.92
C LEU A 47 -12.89 11.12 31.47
N ARG A 48 -13.85 11.49 30.60
CA ARG A 48 -13.83 11.29 29.17
C ARG A 48 -13.78 12.66 28.47
N LEU A 49 -12.79 12.85 27.61
CA LEU A 49 -12.65 14.04 26.77
C LEU A 49 -12.90 13.74 25.29
N ASP A 50 -13.10 12.48 24.96
CA ASP A 50 -13.44 12.00 23.61
C ASP A 50 -14.92 12.13 23.27
N THR A 51 -15.79 12.37 24.28
CA THR A 51 -17.24 12.56 24.11
C THR A 51 -17.71 13.86 24.78
N PHE A 52 -18.74 14.50 24.17
CA PHE A 52 -19.35 15.73 24.72
C PHE A 52 -19.88 15.52 26.13
N ASP A 53 -20.69 14.46 26.34
CA ASP A 53 -21.31 14.17 27.64
C ASP A 53 -20.25 13.91 28.73
N GLY A 54 -19.20 13.17 28.41
CA GLY A 54 -18.13 12.88 29.35
C GLY A 54 -17.33 14.12 29.76
N ALA A 55 -17.07 15.04 28.83
CA ALA A 55 -16.36 16.27 29.09
C ALA A 55 -17.18 17.30 29.83
N THR A 56 -18.49 17.42 29.53
CA THR A 56 -19.39 18.42 30.14
C THR A 56 -19.91 17.97 31.51
N LYS A 57 -20.28 16.68 31.67
CA LYS A 57 -20.73 16.11 32.94
C LYS A 57 -19.73 16.30 34.07
N ALA A 58 -18.45 16.19 33.80
CA ALA A 58 -17.37 16.42 34.74
C ALA A 58 -16.99 17.91 34.88
N ARG A 59 -17.68 18.82 34.18
CA ARG A 59 -17.32 20.24 34.06
C ARG A 59 -15.84 20.46 33.67
N ALA A 60 -15.27 19.50 32.97
CA ALA A 60 -13.96 19.68 32.35
C ALA A 60 -14.06 20.71 31.25
N ILE A 61 -15.19 20.74 30.54
CA ILE A 61 -15.52 21.76 29.52
C ILE A 61 -16.90 22.34 29.88
N VAL A 62 -16.99 23.66 29.92
CA VAL A 62 -18.25 24.41 30.02
C VAL A 62 -18.44 25.12 28.68
N PRO A 63 -19.35 24.64 27.81
CA PRO A 63 -19.55 25.22 26.48
C PRO A 63 -19.87 26.72 26.59
N GLY A 64 -19.15 27.52 25.79
CA GLY A 64 -19.28 28.99 25.78
C GLY A 64 -18.51 29.71 26.90
N ASP A 65 -17.86 28.98 27.82
CA ASP A 65 -17.18 29.57 28.97
C ASP A 65 -15.83 28.88 29.26
N SER A 66 -14.80 29.39 28.64
CA SER A 66 -13.44 28.85 28.78
C SER A 66 -12.83 29.11 30.16
N GLU A 67 -13.23 30.18 30.84
CA GLU A 67 -12.67 30.56 32.14
C GLU A 67 -13.14 29.59 33.24
N ASN A 68 -14.38 29.13 33.18
CA ASN A 68 -14.94 28.16 34.10
C ASN A 68 -14.69 26.69 33.66
N SER A 69 -14.00 26.48 32.54
CA SER A 69 -13.63 25.15 32.05
C SER A 69 -12.39 24.63 32.77
N ARG A 70 -12.55 23.56 33.55
CA ARG A 70 -11.42 22.93 34.30
C ARG A 70 -10.29 22.46 33.41
N LEU A 71 -10.60 22.13 32.16
CA LEU A 71 -9.58 21.72 31.19
C LEU A 71 -8.50 22.80 31.01
N LEU A 72 -8.90 24.06 30.76
CA LEU A 72 -7.94 25.15 30.59
C LEU A 72 -7.17 25.45 31.88
N ALA A 73 -7.87 25.48 33.02
CA ALA A 73 -7.20 25.65 34.31
C ALA A 73 -6.14 24.55 34.58
N ARG A 74 -6.36 23.33 34.11
CA ARG A 74 -5.42 22.22 34.29
C ARG A 74 -4.25 22.25 33.30
N VAL A 75 -4.49 22.57 32.03
CA VAL A 75 -3.40 22.63 31.02
C VAL A 75 -2.46 23.83 31.22
N THR A 76 -2.96 24.90 31.84
CA THR A 76 -2.16 26.12 32.15
C THR A 76 -1.61 26.13 33.59
N HIS A 77 -1.89 25.11 34.40
CA HIS A 77 -1.51 25.08 35.80
C HIS A 77 0.02 25.09 36.00
N ALA A 78 0.53 26.00 36.82
CA ALA A 78 1.97 26.22 36.97
C ALA A 78 2.73 24.99 37.50
N THR A 79 2.21 24.35 38.56
CA THR A 79 2.90 23.27 39.28
C THR A 79 2.36 21.86 39.01
N ARG A 80 1.10 21.71 38.57
CA ARG A 80 0.44 20.43 38.25
C ARG A 80 -0.28 20.50 36.91
N PRO A 81 0.44 20.76 35.82
CA PRO A 81 -0.19 20.85 34.51
C PRO A 81 -0.67 19.49 34.01
N MET A 82 -1.58 19.52 33.03
CA MET A 82 -1.93 18.38 32.18
C MET A 82 -1.38 18.64 30.76
N PRO A 83 -0.86 17.61 30.11
CA PRO A 83 -0.58 16.26 30.61
C PRO A 83 0.52 16.25 31.68
N PRO A 84 0.49 15.27 32.61
CA PRO A 84 1.45 15.22 33.74
C PRO A 84 2.85 14.77 33.27
N THR A 85 2.95 14.11 32.11
CA THR A 85 4.16 13.63 31.47
C THR A 85 4.21 14.06 30.01
N GLY A 86 5.41 14.19 29.46
CA GLY A 86 5.61 14.63 28.07
C GLY A 86 5.54 16.16 27.88
N PRO A 87 5.57 16.63 26.64
CA PRO A 87 5.57 18.08 26.37
C PRO A 87 4.21 18.71 26.72
N ARG A 88 4.27 19.83 27.40
CA ARG A 88 3.10 20.68 27.70
C ARG A 88 2.44 21.18 26.41
N LEU A 89 1.20 21.67 26.53
CA LEU A 89 0.57 22.41 25.45
C LEU A 89 1.31 23.73 25.22
N THR A 90 1.47 24.10 23.96
CA THR A 90 1.97 25.41 23.57
C THR A 90 0.90 26.47 23.76
N ASP A 91 1.29 27.76 23.82
CA ASP A 91 0.34 28.87 23.91
C ASP A 91 -0.66 28.89 22.75
N THR A 92 -0.21 28.47 21.55
CA THR A 92 -1.08 28.33 20.39
C THR A 92 -2.12 27.24 20.59
N GLU A 93 -1.74 26.07 21.12
CA GLU A 93 -2.66 24.95 21.40
C GLU A 93 -3.66 25.34 22.52
N VAL A 94 -3.20 26.05 23.55
CA VAL A 94 -4.06 26.59 24.62
C VAL A 94 -5.06 27.62 24.07
N SER A 95 -4.59 28.56 23.22
CA SER A 95 -5.45 29.54 22.57
C SER A 95 -6.50 28.89 21.66
N LEU A 96 -6.12 27.79 20.97
CA LEU A 96 -7.00 27.01 20.11
C LEU A 96 -8.15 26.37 20.94
N LEU A 97 -7.81 25.72 22.06
CA LEU A 97 -8.82 25.16 22.99
C LEU A 97 -9.73 26.24 23.56
N ARG A 98 -9.19 27.39 23.97
CA ARG A 98 -9.98 28.51 24.48
C ARG A 98 -11.01 28.98 23.45
N LYS A 99 -10.59 29.29 22.24
CA LYS A 99 -11.47 29.73 21.15
C LYS A 99 -12.56 28.73 20.83
N TRP A 100 -12.22 27.42 20.84
CA TRP A 100 -13.19 26.36 20.60
C TRP A 100 -14.23 26.27 21.72
N ILE A 101 -13.81 26.34 23.00
CA ILE A 101 -14.72 26.31 24.15
C ILE A 101 -15.63 27.52 24.12
N ASP A 102 -15.09 28.72 23.93
CA ASP A 102 -15.85 29.99 23.86
C ASP A 102 -16.82 29.97 22.67
N GLY A 103 -16.49 29.28 21.61
CA GLY A 103 -17.36 29.02 20.45
C GLY A 103 -18.43 27.98 20.66
N GLY A 104 -18.62 27.47 21.90
CA GLY A 104 -19.67 26.51 22.26
C GLY A 104 -19.19 25.07 22.39
N ALA A 105 -17.89 24.78 22.26
CA ALA A 105 -17.32 23.43 22.39
C ALA A 105 -18.07 22.36 21.58
N VAL A 106 -18.35 22.66 20.32
CA VAL A 106 -19.13 21.76 19.45
C VAL A 106 -18.31 20.50 19.15
N TYR A 107 -18.81 19.34 19.61
CA TYR A 107 -18.31 18.04 19.26
C TYR A 107 -19.01 17.53 18.01
N THR A 108 -18.25 16.94 17.10
CA THR A 108 -18.79 16.22 15.95
C THR A 108 -18.29 14.79 15.95
N ASN A 109 -19.06 13.87 15.40
CA ASN A 109 -18.61 12.49 15.25
C ASN A 109 -17.37 12.43 14.35
N HIS A 110 -16.53 11.44 14.59
CA HIS A 110 -15.38 11.25 13.72
C HIS A 110 -15.83 10.81 12.34
N TRP A 111 -15.28 11.46 11.31
CA TRP A 111 -15.65 11.27 9.90
C TRP A 111 -15.59 9.81 9.45
N ALA A 112 -14.67 9.02 10.02
CA ALA A 112 -14.51 7.61 9.68
C ALA A 112 -15.67 6.71 10.12
N TYR A 113 -16.47 7.16 11.12
CA TYR A 113 -17.63 6.41 11.63
C TYR A 113 -18.95 6.91 11.06
N GLU A 114 -18.92 7.94 10.21
CA GLU A 114 -20.10 8.45 9.51
C GLU A 114 -20.11 7.99 8.06
N LYS A 115 -21.33 7.69 7.55
CA LYS A 115 -21.49 7.33 6.15
C LYS A 115 -21.00 8.44 5.23
N PRO A 116 -20.40 8.08 4.07
CA PRO A 116 -20.06 9.05 3.04
C PRO A 116 -21.30 9.86 2.63
N LYS A 117 -21.12 11.16 2.42
CA LYS A 117 -22.18 12.05 1.95
C LYS A 117 -21.91 12.50 0.53
N ARG A 118 -22.93 12.50 -0.32
CA ARG A 118 -22.80 12.97 -1.71
C ARG A 118 -22.50 14.47 -1.70
N PRO A 119 -21.29 14.91 -2.15
CA PRO A 119 -20.98 16.33 -2.23
C PRO A 119 -21.63 17.00 -3.45
N ALA A 120 -21.61 18.33 -3.49
CA ALA A 120 -22.15 19.11 -4.62
C ALA A 120 -21.30 18.98 -5.89
N GLY A 121 -19.97 18.81 -5.76
CA GLY A 121 -19.06 18.59 -6.89
C GLY A 121 -19.16 17.17 -7.45
N ASN A 122 -18.80 16.98 -8.72
CA ASN A 122 -18.97 15.71 -9.44
C ASN A 122 -17.68 15.20 -10.12
N SER A 123 -16.57 15.93 -10.06
CA SER A 123 -15.31 15.54 -10.69
C SER A 123 -14.13 15.67 -9.76
N ILE A 124 -13.08 14.89 -10.00
CA ILE A 124 -11.81 14.96 -9.29
C ILE A 124 -11.24 16.38 -9.37
N ASP A 125 -11.16 16.89 -10.58
CA ASP A 125 -10.53 18.18 -10.86
C ASP A 125 -11.26 19.36 -10.19
N TYR A 126 -12.59 19.27 -10.02
CA TYR A 126 -13.36 20.26 -9.27
C TYR A 126 -12.85 20.44 -7.83
N PHE A 127 -12.70 19.34 -7.09
CA PHE A 127 -12.25 19.39 -5.70
C PHE A 127 -10.79 19.78 -5.56
N ILE A 128 -9.93 19.27 -6.46
CA ILE A 128 -8.51 19.61 -6.45
C ILE A 128 -8.33 21.11 -6.74
N GLN A 129 -8.99 21.64 -7.77
CA GLN A 129 -8.89 23.05 -8.13
C GLN A 129 -9.46 23.97 -7.03
N ALA A 130 -10.60 23.60 -6.43
CA ALA A 130 -11.17 24.35 -5.31
C ALA A 130 -10.16 24.41 -4.13
N LYS A 131 -9.53 23.29 -3.80
CA LYS A 131 -8.53 23.24 -2.72
C LYS A 131 -7.28 24.02 -3.04
N LEU A 132 -6.80 23.99 -4.27
CA LEU A 132 -5.66 24.78 -4.73
C LEU A 132 -5.96 26.29 -4.65
N ALA A 133 -7.17 26.69 -5.03
CA ALA A 133 -7.60 28.10 -4.96
C ALA A 133 -7.58 28.64 -3.52
N GLU A 134 -8.00 27.84 -2.52
CA GLU A 134 -7.91 28.20 -1.09
C GLU A 134 -6.46 28.55 -0.69
N HIS A 135 -5.48 27.87 -1.29
CA HIS A 135 -4.05 28.07 -1.03
C HIS A 135 -3.37 29.01 -2.04
N ARG A 136 -4.13 29.64 -2.96
CA ARG A 136 -3.62 30.48 -4.05
C ARG A 136 -2.60 29.78 -4.94
N LEU A 137 -2.78 28.49 -5.14
CA LEU A 137 -1.97 27.68 -6.03
C LEU A 137 -2.73 27.37 -7.32
N THR A 138 -1.99 27.15 -8.40
CA THR A 138 -2.52 26.73 -9.69
C THR A 138 -1.99 25.33 -10.03
N PRO A 139 -2.78 24.48 -10.71
CA PRO A 139 -2.30 23.20 -11.16
C PRO A 139 -1.21 23.34 -12.22
N SER A 140 -0.26 22.42 -12.25
CA SER A 140 0.74 22.34 -13.31
C SER A 140 0.10 22.07 -14.67
N LYS A 141 0.76 22.49 -15.74
CA LYS A 141 0.35 22.15 -17.11
C LYS A 141 0.31 20.65 -17.33
N GLU A 142 -0.38 20.20 -18.37
CA GLU A 142 -0.38 18.79 -18.77
C GLU A 142 1.04 18.34 -19.16
N ALA A 143 1.41 17.12 -18.79
CA ALA A 143 2.65 16.51 -19.20
C ALA A 143 2.64 16.16 -20.71
N ASP A 144 3.81 16.03 -21.30
CA ASP A 144 3.93 15.58 -22.69
C ASP A 144 3.43 14.13 -22.85
N ARG A 145 3.07 13.78 -24.10
CA ARG A 145 2.47 12.49 -24.42
C ARG A 145 3.37 11.29 -24.04
N ALA A 146 4.68 11.40 -24.23
CA ALA A 146 5.60 10.32 -23.93
C ALA A 146 5.69 10.09 -22.42
N THR A 147 5.74 11.17 -21.64
CA THR A 147 5.69 11.13 -20.17
C THR A 147 4.37 10.52 -19.67
N LEU A 148 3.23 10.91 -20.25
CA LEU A 148 1.92 10.35 -19.88
C LEU A 148 1.82 8.86 -20.24
N ALA A 149 2.29 8.47 -21.43
CA ALA A 149 2.31 7.07 -21.83
C ALA A 149 3.14 6.21 -20.87
N ARG A 150 4.35 6.68 -20.54
CA ARG A 150 5.23 5.96 -19.62
C ARG A 150 4.63 5.87 -18.21
N ARG A 151 4.07 6.96 -17.70
CA ARG A 151 3.40 6.99 -16.39
C ARG A 151 2.26 6.00 -16.35
N ALA A 152 1.31 6.09 -17.28
CA ALA A 152 0.14 5.23 -17.32
C ALA A 152 0.51 3.74 -17.46
N ALA A 153 1.49 3.40 -18.29
CA ALA A 153 1.93 2.02 -18.42
C ALA A 153 2.55 1.49 -17.12
N LEU A 154 3.46 2.21 -16.50
CA LEU A 154 4.09 1.79 -15.24
C LEU A 154 3.08 1.72 -14.08
N ASP A 155 2.12 2.62 -14.01
CA ASP A 155 1.11 2.64 -12.97
C ASP A 155 0.11 1.49 -13.13
N LEU A 156 -0.38 1.26 -14.37
CA LEU A 156 -1.44 0.30 -14.64
C LEU A 156 -0.92 -1.13 -14.87
N THR A 157 0.24 -1.29 -15.50
CA THR A 157 0.78 -2.62 -15.85
C THR A 157 2.09 -2.97 -15.15
N GLY A 158 2.77 -1.98 -14.54
CA GLY A 158 4.05 -2.17 -13.86
C GLY A 158 5.24 -2.38 -14.80
N VAL A 159 5.07 -2.17 -16.11
CA VAL A 159 6.13 -2.26 -17.11
C VAL A 159 6.11 -1.04 -18.03
N PRO A 160 7.22 -0.73 -18.71
CA PRO A 160 7.24 0.33 -19.72
C PRO A 160 6.24 0.04 -20.86
N PRO A 161 5.77 1.08 -21.58
CA PRO A 161 4.87 0.88 -22.70
C PRO A 161 5.50 0.07 -23.83
N GLU A 162 4.69 -0.76 -24.46
CA GLU A 162 5.10 -1.44 -25.70
C GLU A 162 5.31 -0.42 -26.85
N ALA A 163 6.33 -0.65 -27.68
CA ALA A 163 6.72 0.29 -28.72
C ALA A 163 5.59 0.61 -29.70
N SER A 164 4.79 -0.38 -30.07
CA SER A 164 3.64 -0.23 -30.99
C SER A 164 2.53 0.62 -30.38
N GLY A 165 2.16 0.37 -29.15
CA GLY A 165 1.14 1.14 -28.42
C GLY A 165 1.57 2.57 -28.17
N LEU A 166 2.84 2.78 -27.79
CA LEU A 166 3.41 4.10 -27.64
C LEU A 166 3.40 4.88 -28.98
N ALA A 167 3.86 4.27 -30.06
CA ALA A 167 3.89 4.92 -31.37
C ALA A 167 2.50 5.32 -31.86
N ALA A 168 1.49 4.46 -31.67
CA ALA A 168 0.11 4.76 -32.01
C ALA A 168 -0.41 5.97 -31.23
N TYR A 169 -0.21 5.99 -29.91
CA TYR A 169 -0.64 7.11 -29.05
C TYR A 169 0.09 8.42 -29.39
N LEU A 170 1.38 8.37 -29.61
CA LEU A 170 2.15 9.57 -29.99
C LEU A 170 1.63 10.17 -31.31
N LYS A 171 1.18 9.33 -32.25
CA LYS A 171 0.61 9.73 -33.54
C LYS A 171 -0.79 10.31 -33.42
N ASP A 172 -1.73 9.56 -32.79
CA ASP A 172 -3.15 9.94 -32.76
C ASP A 172 -3.52 10.85 -31.60
N GLY A 173 -2.74 10.83 -30.51
CA GLY A 173 -2.98 11.64 -29.32
C GLY A 173 -4.15 11.16 -28.47
N ASN A 174 -4.77 10.02 -28.78
CA ASN A 174 -5.91 9.50 -28.07
C ASN A 174 -5.49 8.77 -26.77
N PHE A 175 -5.39 9.53 -25.67
CA PHE A 175 -4.98 9.00 -24.38
C PHE A 175 -5.97 7.98 -23.82
N GLU A 176 -7.26 8.17 -24.02
CA GLU A 176 -8.28 7.23 -23.54
C GLU A 176 -8.13 5.85 -24.20
N LYS A 177 -8.00 5.81 -25.53
CA LYS A 177 -7.75 4.56 -26.26
C LYS A 177 -6.48 3.86 -25.80
N TYR A 178 -5.42 4.64 -25.50
CA TYR A 178 -4.19 4.12 -24.98
C TYR A 178 -4.39 3.50 -23.59
N VAL A 179 -5.07 4.18 -22.68
CA VAL A 179 -5.39 3.68 -21.33
C VAL A 179 -6.25 2.42 -21.41
N ASP A 180 -7.24 2.37 -22.31
CA ASP A 180 -8.06 1.16 -22.50
C ASP A 180 -7.21 -0.04 -22.96
N SER A 181 -6.20 0.18 -23.79
CA SER A 181 -5.27 -0.89 -24.18
C SER A 181 -4.43 -1.41 -23.00
N LEU A 182 -4.10 -0.55 -22.04
CA LEU A 182 -3.40 -0.95 -20.81
C LEU A 182 -4.29 -1.77 -19.89
N PHE A 183 -5.59 -1.44 -19.77
CA PHE A 183 -6.56 -2.25 -19.01
C PHE A 183 -6.85 -3.61 -19.65
N ALA A 184 -6.71 -3.74 -20.95
CA ALA A 184 -6.82 -5.01 -21.67
C ALA A 184 -5.54 -5.87 -21.59
N ASN A 185 -4.40 -5.28 -21.21
CA ASN A 185 -3.13 -5.99 -21.10
C ASN A 185 -3.15 -6.89 -19.87
N PRO A 186 -2.87 -8.21 -20.00
CA PRO A 186 -2.88 -9.14 -18.86
C PRO A 186 -1.86 -8.82 -17.76
N GLN A 187 -0.87 -7.99 -18.03
CA GLN A 187 0.07 -7.47 -17.03
C GLN A 187 -0.58 -6.51 -16.02
N TYR A 188 -1.78 -5.98 -16.34
CA TYR A 188 -2.58 -5.21 -15.39
C TYR A 188 -2.88 -6.03 -14.12
N GLY A 189 -3.36 -7.26 -14.26
CA GLY A 189 -3.62 -8.13 -13.12
C GLY A 189 -2.38 -8.43 -12.30
N GLU A 190 -1.23 -8.64 -12.93
CA GLU A 190 0.05 -8.86 -12.23
C GLU A 190 0.47 -7.65 -11.40
N ARG A 191 0.32 -6.43 -11.94
CA ARG A 191 0.64 -5.18 -11.22
C ARG A 191 -0.21 -5.02 -9.96
N TRP A 192 -1.53 -5.15 -10.09
CA TRP A 192 -2.46 -4.93 -8.99
C TRP A 192 -2.51 -6.08 -8.01
N ALA A 193 -2.28 -7.32 -8.48
CA ALA A 193 -2.11 -8.48 -7.61
C ALA A 193 -0.93 -8.30 -6.66
N LYS A 194 0.24 -7.80 -7.12
CA LYS A 194 1.38 -7.62 -6.22
C LYS A 194 1.08 -6.68 -5.06
N ILE A 195 0.37 -5.59 -5.32
CA ILE A 195 -0.07 -4.65 -4.28
C ILE A 195 -1.01 -5.36 -3.28
N TRP A 196 -1.92 -6.19 -3.77
CA TRP A 196 -2.84 -6.96 -2.92
C TRP A 196 -2.13 -8.04 -2.12
N LEU A 197 -1.12 -8.69 -2.69
CA LEU A 197 -0.35 -9.74 -2.04
C LEU A 197 0.48 -9.22 -0.85
N ASP A 198 0.88 -7.95 -0.84
CA ASP A 198 1.48 -7.31 0.33
C ASP A 198 0.49 -7.21 1.51
N LEU A 199 -0.79 -6.92 1.21
CA LEU A 199 -1.86 -6.91 2.20
C LEU A 199 -2.16 -8.33 2.72
N ALA A 200 -2.07 -9.31 1.83
CA ALA A 200 -2.30 -10.71 2.15
C ALA A 200 -1.14 -11.37 2.90
N ARG A 201 -0.02 -10.71 3.10
CA ARG A 201 1.21 -11.29 3.70
C ARG A 201 1.73 -12.49 2.90
N TYR A 202 1.55 -12.44 1.56
CA TYR A 202 1.93 -13.56 0.69
C TYR A 202 3.40 -13.92 0.82
N ALA A 203 3.66 -15.20 1.04
CA ALA A 203 4.99 -15.80 0.90
C ALA A 203 4.89 -17.29 0.59
N ASP A 204 5.90 -17.84 -0.08
CA ASP A 204 6.00 -19.25 -0.46
C ASP A 204 6.55 -20.11 0.67
N THR A 205 6.61 -19.59 1.89
CA THR A 205 7.13 -20.27 3.09
C THR A 205 6.26 -20.00 4.31
N GLN A 206 6.42 -20.84 5.35
CA GLN A 206 5.59 -20.83 6.54
C GLN A 206 5.92 -19.68 7.51
N GLY A 207 7.18 -19.25 7.55
CA GLY A 207 7.69 -18.27 8.52
C GLY A 207 8.33 -18.93 9.74
N TYR A 208 8.58 -18.12 10.76
CA TYR A 208 9.34 -18.48 11.96
C TYR A 208 10.75 -18.97 11.60
N GLU A 209 11.43 -19.72 12.49
CA GLU A 209 12.82 -20.07 12.32
C GLU A 209 13.05 -21.12 11.21
N LYS A 210 12.26 -22.18 11.18
CA LYS A 210 12.37 -23.22 10.15
C LYS A 210 11.97 -22.75 8.77
N ASP A 211 10.93 -21.93 8.69
CA ASP A 211 10.45 -21.29 7.48
C ASP A 211 10.37 -22.23 6.25
N ASN A 212 9.69 -23.38 6.45
CA ASN A 212 9.58 -24.40 5.43
C ASN A 212 8.76 -23.92 4.22
N LYS A 213 9.06 -24.47 3.04
CA LYS A 213 8.30 -24.20 1.82
C LYS A 213 6.86 -24.67 1.96
N ARG A 214 5.92 -23.87 1.40
CA ARG A 214 4.51 -24.23 1.28
C ARG A 214 3.95 -23.91 -0.10
N SER A 215 2.88 -24.57 -0.50
CA SER A 215 2.21 -24.31 -1.77
C SER A 215 1.04 -23.35 -1.55
N ILE A 216 1.22 -22.08 -1.89
CA ILE A 216 0.19 -21.03 -1.83
C ILE A 216 0.12 -20.22 -3.12
N TRP A 217 1.00 -20.49 -4.10
CA TRP A 217 1.05 -19.76 -5.36
C TRP A 217 -0.26 -19.79 -6.18
N PRO A 218 -1.16 -20.79 -6.10
CA PRO A 218 -2.44 -20.71 -6.77
C PRO A 218 -3.31 -19.54 -6.31
N TYR A 219 -3.18 -19.12 -5.04
CA TYR A 219 -3.84 -17.91 -4.55
C TYR A 219 -3.32 -16.64 -5.24
N ARG A 220 -2.01 -16.50 -5.44
CA ARG A 220 -1.43 -15.40 -6.22
C ARG A 220 -2.02 -15.36 -7.63
N ASP A 221 -2.09 -16.50 -8.27
CA ASP A 221 -2.60 -16.64 -9.64
C ASP A 221 -4.11 -16.33 -9.71
N TRP A 222 -4.88 -16.72 -8.69
CA TRP A 222 -6.29 -16.34 -8.56
C TRP A 222 -6.45 -14.81 -8.45
N VAL A 223 -5.65 -14.14 -7.62
CA VAL A 223 -5.69 -12.68 -7.48
C VAL A 223 -5.37 -11.96 -8.81
N ILE A 224 -4.39 -12.46 -9.57
CA ILE A 224 -4.07 -11.92 -10.90
C ILE A 224 -5.29 -12.03 -11.84
N ARG A 225 -5.93 -13.21 -11.90
CA ARG A 225 -7.14 -13.41 -12.73
C ARG A 225 -8.27 -12.49 -12.28
N ALA A 226 -8.54 -12.42 -10.98
CA ALA A 226 -9.60 -11.60 -10.43
C ALA A 226 -9.47 -10.11 -10.82
N PHE A 227 -8.27 -9.55 -10.81
CA PHE A 227 -8.03 -8.19 -11.31
C PHE A 227 -8.17 -8.08 -12.83
N ASN A 228 -7.65 -9.04 -13.60
CA ASN A 228 -7.79 -9.03 -15.06
C ASN A 228 -9.23 -9.11 -15.51
N ASP A 229 -10.02 -9.97 -14.88
CA ASP A 229 -11.45 -10.18 -15.14
C ASP A 229 -12.33 -9.07 -14.53
N ASN A 230 -11.70 -8.12 -13.82
CA ASN A 230 -12.38 -7.01 -13.14
C ASN A 230 -13.49 -7.51 -12.20
N LEU A 231 -13.20 -8.58 -11.43
CA LEU A 231 -14.14 -9.12 -10.44
C LEU A 231 -14.59 -7.99 -9.51
N PRO A 232 -15.91 -7.73 -9.36
CA PRO A 232 -16.40 -6.69 -8.46
C PRO A 232 -15.80 -6.82 -7.06
N PHE A 233 -15.33 -5.71 -6.49
CA PHE A 233 -14.52 -5.73 -5.27
C PHE A 233 -15.28 -6.25 -4.04
N ASP A 234 -16.60 -6.13 -4.01
CA ASP A 234 -17.46 -6.75 -3.00
C ASP A 234 -17.40 -8.29 -3.08
N LYS A 235 -17.57 -8.87 -4.29
CA LYS A 235 -17.40 -10.31 -4.53
C LYS A 235 -15.98 -10.77 -4.24
N PHE A 236 -14.99 -10.02 -4.71
CA PHE A 236 -13.58 -10.27 -4.42
C PHE A 236 -13.31 -10.33 -2.91
N THR A 237 -13.92 -9.46 -2.12
CA THR A 237 -13.82 -9.45 -0.65
C THR A 237 -14.52 -10.67 -0.03
N ILE A 238 -15.77 -10.96 -0.43
CA ILE A 238 -16.55 -12.07 0.12
C ILE A 238 -15.84 -13.40 -0.12
N LEU A 239 -15.36 -13.64 -1.34
CA LEU A 239 -14.67 -14.90 -1.68
C LEU A 239 -13.39 -15.10 -0.88
N GLN A 240 -12.62 -14.06 -0.63
CA GLN A 240 -11.38 -14.17 0.16
C GLN A 240 -11.64 -14.47 1.64
N LEU A 241 -12.75 -14.03 2.17
CA LEU A 241 -13.09 -14.24 3.58
C LEU A 241 -13.91 -15.50 3.82
N ALA A 242 -14.74 -15.92 2.86
CA ALA A 242 -15.79 -16.90 3.09
C ALA A 242 -16.26 -17.66 1.84
N ALA A 243 -15.40 -17.92 0.86
CA ALA A 243 -15.81 -18.71 -0.33
C ALA A 243 -16.32 -20.11 0.04
N ASP A 244 -15.76 -20.73 1.07
CA ASP A 244 -16.20 -22.02 1.58
C ASP A 244 -17.60 -22.04 2.23
N LEU A 245 -18.13 -20.84 2.52
CA LEU A 245 -19.48 -20.62 3.08
C LEU A 245 -20.43 -19.96 2.07
N THR A 246 -19.93 -19.57 0.90
CA THR A 246 -20.71 -18.93 -0.15
C THR A 246 -21.42 -20.03 -0.97
N PRO A 247 -22.76 -19.97 -1.12
CA PRO A 247 -23.46 -20.91 -1.96
C PRO A 247 -22.90 -20.94 -3.38
N ASP A 248 -22.85 -22.14 -3.98
CA ASP A 248 -22.44 -22.37 -5.38
C ASP A 248 -20.99 -21.95 -5.71
N SER A 249 -20.14 -21.78 -4.72
CA SER A 249 -18.72 -21.50 -4.93
C SER A 249 -18.05 -22.63 -5.70
N SER A 250 -17.31 -22.25 -6.73
CA SER A 250 -16.47 -23.18 -7.50
C SER A 250 -15.20 -23.56 -6.74
N ILE A 251 -14.49 -24.59 -7.24
CA ILE A 251 -13.16 -24.94 -6.71
C ILE A 251 -12.19 -23.74 -6.85
N ASP A 252 -12.29 -22.97 -7.93
CA ASP A 252 -11.46 -21.78 -8.14
C ASP A 252 -11.77 -20.69 -7.11
N ASP A 253 -13.03 -20.50 -6.73
CA ASP A 253 -13.41 -19.55 -5.69
C ASP A 253 -12.83 -19.92 -4.31
N LEU A 254 -12.73 -21.20 -3.99
CA LEU A 254 -12.12 -21.65 -2.73
C LEU A 254 -10.65 -21.21 -2.59
N ILE A 255 -9.93 -21.09 -3.71
CA ILE A 255 -8.54 -20.63 -3.72
C ILE A 255 -8.43 -19.19 -3.15
N ALA A 256 -9.46 -18.37 -3.33
CA ALA A 256 -9.50 -16.99 -2.80
C ALA A 256 -9.27 -16.94 -1.28
N THR A 257 -9.74 -17.95 -0.55
CA THR A 257 -9.59 -18.04 0.91
C THR A 257 -8.13 -18.12 1.37
N GLY A 258 -7.21 -18.36 0.44
CA GLY A 258 -5.76 -18.26 0.64
C GLY A 258 -5.32 -16.93 1.26
N PHE A 259 -6.11 -15.85 1.15
CA PHE A 259 -5.82 -14.56 1.80
C PHE A 259 -5.48 -14.72 3.28
N HIS A 260 -6.33 -15.41 4.02
CA HIS A 260 -6.12 -15.65 5.45
C HIS A 260 -5.32 -16.93 5.76
N ARG A 261 -4.90 -17.66 4.73
CA ARG A 261 -3.98 -18.78 4.86
C ARG A 261 -2.51 -18.39 4.62
N ASN A 262 -2.25 -17.09 4.38
CA ASN A 262 -0.92 -16.52 4.36
C ASN A 262 -0.39 -16.15 5.77
N THR A 263 -1.12 -16.40 6.85
CA THR A 263 -0.59 -16.34 8.21
C THR A 263 0.62 -17.25 8.34
N MET A 264 1.57 -16.90 9.21
CA MET A 264 2.68 -17.80 9.53
C MET A 264 2.15 -19.05 10.25
N THR A 265 2.82 -20.18 10.02
CA THR A 265 2.57 -21.46 10.70
C THR A 265 3.85 -21.89 11.40
N ASN A 266 3.79 -22.16 12.70
CA ASN A 266 4.96 -22.62 13.45
C ASN A 266 5.12 -24.15 13.29
N THR A 267 6.34 -24.56 12.99
CA THR A 267 6.69 -25.98 12.83
C THR A 267 7.88 -26.37 13.72
N GLU A 268 8.21 -25.50 14.71
CA GLU A 268 9.25 -25.75 15.68
C GLU A 268 8.85 -26.91 16.63
N GLY A 269 9.85 -27.61 17.15
CA GLY A 269 9.60 -28.65 18.16
C GLY A 269 9.35 -28.06 19.54
N GLY A 270 8.35 -28.55 20.26
CA GLY A 270 8.05 -28.14 21.63
C GLY A 270 7.20 -26.88 21.77
N THR A 271 6.58 -26.43 20.70
CA THR A 271 5.61 -25.32 20.70
C THR A 271 4.21 -25.78 21.02
N ASP A 272 3.34 -24.87 21.47
CA ASP A 272 1.92 -25.12 21.70
C ASP A 272 1.11 -24.72 20.45
N ASP A 273 0.53 -25.68 19.76
CA ASP A 273 -0.26 -25.44 18.54
C ASP A 273 -1.43 -24.48 18.80
N GLU A 274 -2.02 -24.48 19.99
CA GLU A 274 -3.11 -23.57 20.35
C GLU A 274 -2.64 -22.12 20.49
N GLU A 275 -1.43 -21.90 21.01
CA GLU A 275 -0.83 -20.55 21.08
C GLU A 275 -0.70 -19.95 19.67
N TYR A 276 -0.11 -20.72 18.75
CA TYR A 276 0.12 -20.22 17.39
C TYR A 276 -1.17 -20.11 16.57
N ARG A 277 -2.13 -20.97 16.84
CA ARG A 277 -3.49 -20.84 16.27
C ARG A 277 -4.15 -19.52 16.74
N ASP A 278 -4.04 -19.19 18.03
CA ASP A 278 -4.53 -17.93 18.58
C ASP A 278 -3.83 -16.73 17.94
N ILE A 279 -2.51 -16.77 17.81
CA ILE A 279 -1.72 -15.73 17.12
C ILE A 279 -2.21 -15.55 15.67
N ALA A 280 -2.45 -16.65 14.95
CA ALA A 280 -2.94 -16.58 13.57
C ALA A 280 -4.35 -15.94 13.47
N ILE A 281 -5.25 -16.22 14.40
CA ILE A 281 -6.58 -15.60 14.43
C ILE A 281 -6.48 -14.09 14.71
N ARG A 282 -5.65 -13.69 15.67
CA ARG A 282 -5.41 -12.26 15.96
C ARG A 282 -4.82 -11.51 14.77
N ASP A 283 -3.89 -12.11 14.07
CA ASP A 283 -3.34 -11.57 12.83
C ASP A 283 -4.43 -11.40 11.75
N ARG A 284 -5.35 -12.36 11.61
CA ARG A 284 -6.50 -12.25 10.69
C ARG A 284 -7.41 -11.09 11.03
N ILE A 285 -7.69 -10.86 12.31
CA ILE A 285 -8.51 -9.74 12.77
C ILE A 285 -7.81 -8.42 12.50
N ALA A 286 -6.55 -8.29 12.92
CA ALA A 286 -5.75 -7.09 12.71
C ALA A 286 -5.63 -6.76 11.21
N THR A 287 -5.32 -7.76 10.38
CA THR A 287 -5.24 -7.60 8.93
C THR A 287 -6.59 -7.20 8.32
N THR A 288 -7.70 -7.82 8.73
CA THR A 288 -9.03 -7.45 8.23
C THR A 288 -9.36 -6.01 8.59
N GLY A 289 -9.11 -5.60 9.83
CA GLY A 289 -9.30 -4.22 10.29
C GLY A 289 -8.50 -3.22 9.47
N GLN A 290 -7.23 -3.50 9.21
CA GLN A 290 -6.36 -2.61 8.42
C GLN A 290 -6.73 -2.59 6.93
N VAL A 291 -7.00 -3.75 6.33
CA VAL A 291 -7.20 -3.86 4.87
C VAL A 291 -8.53 -3.29 4.42
N TRP A 292 -9.61 -3.56 5.13
CA TRP A 292 -10.95 -3.12 4.71
C TRP A 292 -11.46 -1.90 5.46
N MET A 293 -11.05 -1.75 6.74
CA MET A 293 -11.57 -0.68 7.59
C MET A 293 -10.56 0.43 7.86
N GLY A 294 -9.27 0.25 7.55
CA GLY A 294 -8.23 1.21 7.93
C GLY A 294 -8.21 1.44 9.45
N GLN A 295 -8.36 0.37 10.23
CA GLN A 295 -8.47 0.45 11.70
C GLN A 295 -7.45 -0.45 12.38
N THR A 296 -6.93 0.00 13.51
CA THR A 296 -5.91 -0.70 14.30
C THR A 296 -6.51 -1.67 15.33
N TRP A 297 -7.40 -2.58 14.86
CA TRP A 297 -8.16 -3.50 15.72
C TRP A 297 -7.28 -4.38 16.61
N GLY A 298 -6.08 -4.73 16.18
CA GLY A 298 -5.14 -5.51 16.97
C GLY A 298 -4.82 -4.91 18.34
N CYS A 299 -4.97 -3.60 18.54
CA CYS A 299 -4.78 -2.96 19.83
C CYS A 299 -5.80 -3.39 20.88
N ALA A 300 -6.98 -3.87 20.46
CA ALA A 300 -8.06 -4.27 21.35
C ALA A 300 -7.97 -5.72 21.85
N GLN A 301 -6.93 -6.46 21.49
CA GLN A 301 -6.74 -7.86 21.92
C GLN A 301 -6.48 -8.02 23.42
N CYS A 302 -5.92 -7.00 24.10
CA CYS A 302 -5.54 -7.07 25.52
C CYS A 302 -6.40 -6.18 26.43
N HIS A 303 -6.97 -5.11 25.88
CA HIS A 303 -7.81 -4.12 26.60
C HIS A 303 -8.70 -3.37 25.60
N THR A 304 -9.69 -2.61 26.05
CA THR A 304 -10.45 -1.72 25.19
C THR A 304 -9.51 -0.77 24.43
N HIS A 305 -9.76 -0.53 23.15
CA HIS A 305 -8.94 0.35 22.34
C HIS A 305 -8.87 1.76 22.98
N ARG A 306 -7.65 2.33 23.08
CA ARG A 306 -7.43 3.57 23.84
C ARG A 306 -8.04 4.81 23.20
N TYR A 307 -8.19 4.79 21.89
CA TYR A 307 -8.54 5.98 21.10
C TYR A 307 -9.82 5.78 20.31
N ASP A 308 -10.03 4.60 19.76
CA ASP A 308 -11.16 4.27 18.90
C ASP A 308 -12.25 3.51 19.64
N PRO A 309 -13.50 3.60 19.19
CA PRO A 309 -14.63 2.97 19.88
C PRO A 309 -14.73 1.47 19.57
N LEU A 310 -13.72 0.71 19.98
CA LEU A 310 -13.66 -0.75 19.89
C LEU A 310 -13.32 -1.31 21.28
N THR A 311 -14.26 -2.00 21.88
CA THR A 311 -14.06 -2.61 23.20
C THR A 311 -13.29 -3.92 23.10
N HIS A 312 -12.64 -4.32 24.20
CA HIS A 312 -11.99 -5.62 24.33
C HIS A 312 -12.96 -6.79 24.04
N LYS A 313 -14.20 -6.68 24.52
CA LYS A 313 -15.25 -7.67 24.23
C LYS A 313 -15.57 -7.77 22.74
N GLU A 314 -15.69 -6.64 22.05
CA GLU A 314 -15.99 -6.62 20.60
C GLU A 314 -14.86 -7.20 19.77
N PHE A 315 -13.60 -7.05 20.20
CA PHE A 315 -12.49 -7.76 19.59
C PHE A 315 -12.72 -9.28 19.59
N TYR A 316 -13.11 -9.86 20.73
CA TYR A 316 -13.40 -11.30 20.83
C TYR A 316 -14.71 -11.70 20.16
N GLN A 317 -15.65 -10.78 19.96
CA GLN A 317 -16.80 -11.04 19.11
C GLN A 317 -16.40 -11.17 17.62
N ILE A 318 -15.43 -10.36 17.14
CA ILE A 318 -14.84 -10.53 15.81
C ILE A 318 -14.01 -11.81 15.76
N TYR A 319 -13.24 -12.10 16.81
CA TYR A 319 -12.46 -13.34 16.95
C TYR A 319 -13.34 -14.58 16.73
N ALA A 320 -14.57 -14.57 17.21
CA ALA A 320 -15.51 -15.69 17.10
C ALA A 320 -15.82 -16.06 15.66
N PHE A 321 -15.74 -15.14 14.68
CA PHE A 321 -15.90 -15.46 13.26
C PHE A 321 -14.73 -16.30 12.73
N PHE A 322 -13.50 -16.01 13.17
CA PHE A 322 -12.30 -16.71 12.69
C PHE A 322 -11.95 -17.94 13.54
N ASN A 323 -12.49 -18.05 14.74
CA ASN A 323 -12.26 -19.19 15.61
C ASN A 323 -12.87 -20.49 15.08
N GLN A 324 -13.81 -20.39 14.14
CA GLN A 324 -14.51 -21.54 13.54
C GLN A 324 -13.81 -22.12 12.31
N THR A 325 -12.55 -21.77 12.06
CA THR A 325 -11.78 -22.31 10.93
C THR A 325 -11.06 -23.60 11.31
N ALA A 326 -10.95 -24.52 10.34
CA ALA A 326 -10.45 -25.89 10.56
C ALA A 326 -8.91 -25.99 10.63
N ASP A 327 -8.20 -24.90 10.37
CA ASP A 327 -6.74 -24.87 10.52
C ASP A 327 -6.32 -24.83 12.00
N ASP A 328 -5.22 -25.47 12.30
CA ASP A 328 -4.80 -25.81 13.65
C ASP A 328 -3.29 -25.61 13.91
N ASP A 329 -2.63 -24.76 13.13
CA ASP A 329 -1.17 -24.51 13.20
C ASP A 329 -0.31 -25.80 13.24
N HIS A 330 -0.75 -26.81 12.50
CA HIS A 330 -0.06 -28.10 12.45
C HIS A 330 1.03 -28.08 11.35
N PRO A 331 2.18 -28.80 11.53
CA PRO A 331 3.24 -28.86 10.54
C PRO A 331 2.79 -29.31 9.13
N SER A 332 1.70 -30.06 9.02
CA SER A 332 1.11 -30.44 7.73
C SER A 332 0.38 -29.32 7.00
N ASP A 333 0.19 -28.17 7.67
CA ASP A 333 -0.39 -26.94 7.10
C ASP A 333 -1.71 -27.21 6.34
N ARG A 334 -2.73 -27.61 7.05
CA ARG A 334 -4.06 -28.00 6.52
C ARG A 334 -5.15 -27.01 6.95
N PRO A 335 -6.32 -26.91 6.26
CA PRO A 335 -6.78 -27.72 5.12
C PRO A 335 -6.06 -27.39 3.81
N VAL A 336 -5.90 -28.40 2.96
CA VAL A 336 -5.30 -28.31 1.63
C VAL A 336 -6.31 -28.66 0.56
N LEU A 337 -6.45 -27.82 -0.46
CA LEU A 337 -7.21 -28.08 -1.68
C LEU A 337 -6.28 -28.66 -2.74
N LYS A 338 -6.56 -29.88 -3.20
CA LYS A 338 -5.87 -30.49 -4.34
C LYS A 338 -6.47 -29.97 -5.63
N LEU A 339 -5.63 -29.40 -6.50
CA LEU A 339 -6.03 -28.85 -7.79
C LEU A 339 -5.71 -29.82 -8.93
N THR A 340 -4.53 -30.44 -8.86
CA THR A 340 -4.07 -31.49 -9.81
C THR A 340 -3.29 -32.56 -9.03
N SER A 341 -2.73 -33.53 -9.72
CA SER A 341 -1.81 -34.53 -9.12
C SER A 341 -0.54 -33.86 -8.51
N SER A 342 -0.13 -32.71 -9.03
CA SER A 342 1.12 -32.02 -8.65
C SER A 342 0.90 -30.61 -8.06
N ALA A 343 -0.32 -30.10 -8.03
CA ALA A 343 -0.63 -28.75 -7.53
C ALA A 343 -1.70 -28.80 -6.44
N SER A 344 -1.41 -28.09 -5.35
CA SER A 344 -2.34 -27.90 -4.23
C SER A 344 -2.16 -26.51 -3.64
N THR A 345 -3.12 -26.06 -2.83
CA THR A 345 -3.04 -24.78 -2.12
C THR A 345 -3.75 -24.87 -0.78
N LEU A 346 -3.35 -23.99 0.13
CA LEU A 346 -4.02 -23.83 1.41
C LEU A 346 -5.32 -23.04 1.22
N VAL A 347 -6.38 -23.49 1.91
CA VAL A 347 -7.70 -22.85 1.90
C VAL A 347 -8.23 -22.72 3.32
N MET A 348 -9.17 -21.80 3.55
CA MET A 348 -9.99 -21.82 4.76
C MET A 348 -11.14 -22.83 4.59
N LYS A 349 -11.54 -23.41 5.69
CA LYS A 349 -12.72 -24.27 5.78
C LYS A 349 -13.36 -24.07 7.14
N GLU A 350 -14.67 -23.85 7.16
CA GLU A 350 -15.43 -23.77 8.41
C GLU A 350 -15.51 -25.14 9.08
N LEU A 351 -15.45 -25.15 10.40
CA LEU A 351 -15.70 -26.35 11.20
C LEU A 351 -17.15 -26.80 11.05
N ALA A 352 -17.36 -28.11 11.04
CA ALA A 352 -18.70 -28.68 11.13
C ALA A 352 -19.39 -28.24 12.44
N GLU A 353 -20.72 -28.18 12.44
CA GLU A 353 -21.52 -27.63 13.53
C GLU A 353 -21.23 -28.31 14.89
N ASP A 354 -21.02 -29.61 14.88
CA ASP A 354 -20.67 -30.44 16.06
C ASP A 354 -19.23 -30.21 16.58
N LYS A 355 -18.38 -29.50 15.80
CA LYS A 355 -16.97 -29.21 16.12
C LYS A 355 -16.71 -27.75 16.38
N GLN A 356 -17.75 -26.91 16.41
CA GLN A 356 -17.56 -25.47 16.63
C GLN A 356 -16.99 -25.19 18.02
N ARG A 357 -16.03 -24.26 18.05
CA ARG A 357 -15.31 -23.86 19.27
C ARG A 357 -16.09 -22.78 20.03
N LYS A 358 -16.07 -22.85 21.35
CA LYS A 358 -16.52 -21.74 22.20
C LYS A 358 -15.46 -20.65 22.21
N THR A 359 -15.88 -19.41 21.98
CA THR A 359 -14.98 -18.26 22.04
C THR A 359 -15.12 -17.56 23.38
N ARG A 360 -14.01 -17.27 24.03
CA ARG A 360 -13.96 -16.57 25.32
C ARG A 360 -13.09 -15.32 25.22
N ILE A 361 -13.38 -14.36 26.07
CA ILE A 361 -12.50 -13.19 26.27
C ILE A 361 -11.27 -13.68 27.04
N TYR A 362 -10.08 -13.35 26.56
CA TYR A 362 -8.83 -13.70 27.25
C TYR A 362 -8.38 -12.51 28.11
N ASP A 363 -8.12 -12.76 29.42
CA ASP A 363 -7.63 -11.72 30.31
C ASP A 363 -6.28 -11.19 29.80
N ARG A 364 -6.21 -9.87 29.54
CA ARG A 364 -5.06 -9.20 28.94
C ARG A 364 -4.49 -9.89 27.70
N GLY A 365 -5.36 -10.55 26.94
CA GLY A 365 -4.98 -11.26 25.75
C GLY A 365 -4.25 -12.60 25.96
N ASN A 366 -4.20 -13.12 27.17
CA ASN A 366 -3.56 -14.40 27.46
C ASN A 366 -4.54 -15.56 27.24
N TYR A 367 -4.29 -16.41 26.23
CA TYR A 367 -5.14 -17.54 25.87
C TYR A 367 -5.26 -18.59 26.99
N LEU A 368 -4.28 -18.66 27.92
CA LEU A 368 -4.30 -19.53 29.10
C LEU A 368 -5.23 -19.04 30.21
N THR A 369 -5.75 -17.80 30.12
CA THR A 369 -6.66 -17.23 31.11
C THR A 369 -7.99 -16.84 30.46
N PRO A 370 -8.81 -17.83 30.05
CA PRO A 370 -10.09 -17.57 29.41
C PRO A 370 -11.15 -17.11 30.44
N GLY A 371 -11.81 -15.98 30.14
CA GLY A 371 -12.92 -15.44 30.91
C GLY A 371 -14.29 -15.76 30.30
N ASP A 372 -15.16 -14.76 30.18
CA ASP A 372 -16.53 -14.89 29.72
C ASP A 372 -16.64 -15.37 28.29
N GLU A 373 -17.66 -16.20 28.02
CA GLU A 373 -17.99 -16.66 26.68
C GLU A 373 -18.64 -15.53 25.88
N VAL A 374 -18.25 -15.39 24.60
CA VAL A 374 -18.82 -14.43 23.66
C VAL A 374 -19.25 -15.11 22.36
N LYS A 375 -20.27 -14.52 21.74
CA LYS A 375 -20.74 -14.94 20.40
C LYS A 375 -20.23 -13.96 19.33
N ALA A 376 -20.18 -14.44 18.09
CA ALA A 376 -19.80 -13.63 16.94
C ALA A 376 -20.65 -12.35 16.83
N GLY A 377 -19.99 -11.24 16.60
CA GLY A 377 -20.59 -9.91 16.51
C GLY A 377 -19.62 -8.88 15.91
N VAL A 378 -20.17 -7.71 15.58
CA VAL A 378 -19.43 -6.58 14.99
C VAL A 378 -19.41 -5.40 15.95
N PRO A 379 -18.43 -4.46 15.83
CA PRO A 379 -18.34 -3.32 16.73
C PRO A 379 -19.57 -2.41 16.67
N ALA A 380 -20.10 -2.03 17.82
CA ALA A 380 -21.30 -1.20 17.95
C ALA A 380 -21.14 0.23 17.40
N ALA A 381 -19.91 0.69 17.26
CA ALA A 381 -19.60 1.99 16.65
C ALA A 381 -19.94 2.06 15.14
N PHE A 382 -20.15 0.91 14.52
CA PHE A 382 -20.55 0.79 13.12
C PHE A 382 -22.00 0.28 13.01
N HIS A 383 -22.44 0.05 11.77
CA HIS A 383 -23.76 -0.54 11.52
C HIS A 383 -23.84 -2.00 12.00
N PRO A 384 -25.02 -2.52 12.35
CA PRO A 384 -25.19 -3.92 12.74
C PRO A 384 -24.98 -4.86 11.57
N LEU A 385 -24.80 -6.15 11.86
CA LEU A 385 -24.86 -7.20 10.83
C LEU A 385 -26.18 -7.09 10.05
N PRO A 386 -26.19 -7.28 8.72
CA PRO A 386 -27.41 -7.31 7.94
C PRO A 386 -28.41 -8.34 8.53
N ALA A 387 -29.68 -8.00 8.59
CA ALA A 387 -30.69 -8.77 9.35
C ALA A 387 -30.79 -10.28 8.95
N LYS A 388 -30.49 -10.61 7.70
CA LYS A 388 -30.50 -11.98 7.16
C LYS A 388 -29.12 -12.60 7.05
N ALA A 389 -28.06 -11.90 7.45
CA ALA A 389 -26.68 -12.41 7.37
C ALA A 389 -26.45 -13.54 8.38
N PRO A 390 -25.79 -14.63 7.99
CA PRO A 390 -25.43 -15.70 8.92
C PRO A 390 -24.39 -15.18 9.92
N LYS A 391 -24.40 -15.73 11.14
CA LYS A 391 -23.45 -15.32 12.21
C LYS A 391 -22.11 -16.09 12.08
N ASN A 392 -21.52 -16.08 10.90
CA ASN A 392 -20.24 -16.68 10.54
C ASN A 392 -19.43 -15.74 9.67
N ARG A 393 -18.29 -16.21 9.11
CA ARG A 393 -17.41 -15.42 8.25
C ARG A 393 -18.12 -14.84 7.00
N LEU A 394 -19.12 -15.53 6.45
CA LEU A 394 -19.88 -15.00 5.31
C LEU A 394 -20.69 -13.76 5.71
N GLY A 395 -21.39 -13.81 6.84
CA GLY A 395 -22.12 -12.64 7.31
C GLY A 395 -21.19 -11.47 7.68
N PHE A 396 -20.01 -11.77 8.21
CA PHE A 396 -18.99 -10.75 8.47
C PHE A 396 -18.44 -10.14 7.17
N ALA A 397 -18.19 -10.94 6.14
CA ALA A 397 -17.77 -10.44 4.83
C ALA A 397 -18.85 -9.56 4.18
N GLN A 398 -20.12 -9.95 4.26
CA GLN A 398 -21.27 -9.16 3.81
C GLN A 398 -21.39 -7.82 4.57
N TRP A 399 -21.07 -7.81 5.86
CA TRP A 399 -21.04 -6.61 6.68
C TRP A 399 -19.93 -5.64 6.21
N LEU A 400 -18.74 -6.13 5.89
CA LEU A 400 -17.65 -5.30 5.38
C LEU A 400 -18.03 -4.57 4.09
N VAL A 401 -18.71 -5.23 3.15
CA VAL A 401 -19.09 -4.65 1.84
C VAL A 401 -20.49 -4.05 1.83
N SER A 402 -21.15 -3.97 2.97
CA SER A 402 -22.48 -3.36 3.08
C SER A 402 -22.45 -1.90 2.64
N PRO A 403 -23.49 -1.40 1.95
CA PRO A 403 -23.65 0.04 1.67
C PRO A 403 -23.71 0.91 2.93
N GLU A 404 -24.02 0.29 4.08
CA GLU A 404 -24.02 0.96 5.38
C GLU A 404 -22.62 1.15 5.95
N ASN A 405 -21.62 0.42 5.44
CA ASN A 405 -20.24 0.50 5.93
C ASN A 405 -19.58 1.82 5.51
N PRO A 406 -19.14 2.65 6.48
CA PRO A 406 -18.58 3.96 6.16
C PRO A 406 -17.16 3.91 5.61
N LEU A 407 -16.43 2.80 5.77
CA LEU A 407 -14.98 2.75 5.59
C LEU A 407 -14.52 1.93 4.39
N THR A 408 -15.07 0.74 4.13
CA THR A 408 -14.51 -0.18 3.12
C THR A 408 -14.28 0.48 1.76
N ALA A 409 -15.24 1.23 1.25
CA ALA A 409 -15.08 1.92 -0.02
C ALA A 409 -14.06 3.08 0.06
N ARG A 410 -14.10 3.87 1.15
CA ARG A 410 -13.12 4.96 1.35
C ARG A 410 -11.69 4.45 1.44
N VAL A 411 -11.46 3.41 2.23
CA VAL A 411 -10.14 2.78 2.39
C VAL A 411 -9.64 2.20 1.07
N THR A 412 -10.51 1.53 0.32
CA THR A 412 -10.19 0.96 -0.98
C THR A 412 -9.84 2.04 -2.00
N VAL A 413 -10.68 3.06 -2.13
CA VAL A 413 -10.42 4.22 -3.01
C VAL A 413 -9.11 4.92 -2.64
N ASN A 414 -8.89 5.17 -1.35
CA ASN A 414 -7.67 5.81 -0.86
C ASN A 414 -6.41 5.01 -1.22
N ARG A 415 -6.48 3.67 -1.11
CA ARG A 415 -5.39 2.77 -1.47
C ARG A 415 -5.06 2.84 -2.96
N PHE A 416 -6.06 2.77 -3.84
CA PHE A 416 -5.84 2.89 -5.28
C PHE A 416 -5.32 4.28 -5.65
N TRP A 417 -5.85 5.33 -5.03
CA TRP A 417 -5.36 6.70 -5.21
C TRP A 417 -3.89 6.84 -4.82
N SER A 418 -3.49 6.33 -3.67
CA SER A 418 -2.11 6.45 -3.18
C SER A 418 -1.09 5.76 -4.07
N ARG A 419 -1.47 4.68 -4.76
CA ARG A 419 -0.58 3.98 -5.71
C ARG A 419 -0.32 4.79 -6.98
N LEU A 420 -1.23 5.68 -7.36
CA LEU A 420 -1.10 6.56 -8.52
C LEU A 420 -0.44 7.91 -8.17
N PHE A 421 -0.71 8.45 -6.98
CA PHE A 421 -0.21 9.77 -6.56
C PHE A 421 0.92 9.72 -5.54
N GLY A 422 1.31 8.54 -5.08
CA GLY A 422 2.38 8.38 -4.09
C GLY A 422 1.97 8.61 -2.64
N THR A 423 0.86 9.32 -2.41
CA THR A 423 0.22 9.52 -1.11
C THR A 423 -1.30 9.45 -1.26
N GLY A 424 -1.99 8.96 -0.24
CA GLY A 424 -3.45 8.89 -0.21
C GLY A 424 -4.09 10.25 0.09
N LEU A 425 -5.40 10.36 -0.19
CA LEU A 425 -6.24 11.46 0.33
C LEU A 425 -6.23 11.45 1.86
N VAL A 426 -6.15 10.28 2.45
CA VAL A 426 -5.80 10.02 3.86
C VAL A 426 -4.36 9.47 3.85
N GLU A 427 -3.42 10.21 4.43
CA GLU A 427 -2.00 9.85 4.39
C GLU A 427 -1.69 8.62 5.26
N SER A 428 -2.36 8.48 6.41
CA SER A 428 -2.27 7.31 7.29
C SER A 428 -3.14 6.17 6.75
N GLU A 429 -2.71 5.51 5.67
CA GLU A 429 -3.48 4.45 5.02
C GLU A 429 -3.84 3.28 5.95
N GLU A 430 -3.02 3.04 6.97
CA GLU A 430 -3.17 2.02 7.99
C GLU A 430 -4.12 2.41 9.13
N ASP A 431 -4.40 3.72 9.29
CA ASP A 431 -5.21 4.25 10.38
C ASP A 431 -6.08 5.43 9.93
N PHE A 432 -7.36 5.16 9.76
CA PHE A 432 -8.45 6.11 9.51
C PHE A 432 -9.13 6.53 10.82
N GLY A 433 -8.71 5.95 11.94
CA GLY A 433 -9.26 6.22 13.27
C GLY A 433 -8.78 7.54 13.87
N THR A 434 -9.00 7.64 15.17
CA THR A 434 -8.79 8.89 15.94
C THR A 434 -7.32 9.35 15.95
N GLN A 435 -6.36 8.43 15.82
CA GLN A 435 -4.94 8.76 15.75
C GLN A 435 -4.43 9.00 14.32
N GLY A 436 -5.23 8.62 13.32
CA GLY A 436 -4.93 8.84 11.92
C GLY A 436 -4.98 10.30 11.50
N ILE A 437 -4.45 10.58 10.32
CA ILE A 437 -4.49 11.90 9.70
C ILE A 437 -5.80 12.02 8.90
N GLY A 438 -6.56 13.08 9.14
CA GLY A 438 -7.80 13.33 8.40
C GLY A 438 -7.56 13.52 6.89
N PRO A 439 -8.59 13.31 6.06
CA PRO A 439 -8.48 13.43 4.62
C PRO A 439 -8.18 14.87 4.18
N THR A 440 -7.24 15.04 3.26
CA THR A 440 -6.94 16.36 2.66
C THR A 440 -8.10 16.90 1.82
N HIS A 441 -8.85 15.99 1.19
CA HIS A 441 -9.98 16.26 0.31
C HIS A 441 -11.15 15.33 0.68
N ALA A 442 -11.82 15.61 1.79
CA ALA A 442 -12.86 14.73 2.35
C ALA A 442 -14.02 14.50 1.38
N GLU A 443 -14.52 15.55 0.74
CA GLU A 443 -15.62 15.48 -0.23
C GLU A 443 -15.24 14.66 -1.47
N LEU A 444 -14.00 14.77 -1.95
CA LEU A 444 -13.50 13.95 -3.06
C LEU A 444 -13.45 12.47 -2.67
N LEU A 445 -12.98 12.16 -1.48
CA LEU A 445 -12.95 10.80 -0.97
C LEU A 445 -14.36 10.21 -0.91
N ASP A 446 -15.32 10.97 -0.39
CA ASP A 446 -16.74 10.56 -0.31
C ASP A 446 -17.37 10.37 -1.69
N LEU A 447 -17.12 11.29 -2.63
CA LEU A 447 -17.58 11.16 -4.00
C LEU A 447 -17.10 9.86 -4.64
N LEU A 448 -15.79 9.60 -4.56
CA LEU A 448 -15.20 8.41 -5.18
C LEU A 448 -15.66 7.13 -4.48
N ALA A 449 -15.79 7.14 -3.15
CA ALA A 449 -16.29 6.00 -2.39
C ALA A 449 -17.74 5.66 -2.75
N LEU A 450 -18.63 6.64 -2.78
CA LEU A 450 -20.03 6.45 -3.15
C LEU A 450 -20.22 5.99 -4.60
N ASP A 451 -19.38 6.48 -5.52
CA ASP A 451 -19.44 6.05 -6.92
C ASP A 451 -18.86 4.63 -7.09
N PHE A 452 -17.82 4.28 -6.35
CA PHE A 452 -17.25 2.94 -6.35
C PHE A 452 -18.19 1.89 -5.75
N GLN A 453 -18.92 2.21 -4.68
CA GLN A 453 -19.91 1.31 -4.07
C GLN A 453 -21.09 0.93 -4.98
N LYS A 454 -21.34 1.63 -6.09
CA LYS A 454 -22.46 1.32 -6.99
C LYS A 454 -22.29 -0.01 -7.71
N ASP A 455 -21.08 -0.32 -8.10
CA ASP A 455 -20.73 -1.48 -8.92
C ASP A 455 -19.43 -2.18 -8.50
N TRP A 456 -18.70 -1.58 -7.58
CA TRP A 456 -17.42 -2.08 -7.08
C TRP A 456 -16.37 -2.33 -8.18
N ASP A 457 -16.46 -1.60 -9.28
CA ASP A 457 -15.62 -1.75 -10.47
C ASP A 457 -14.28 -1.02 -10.32
N VAL A 458 -13.21 -1.80 -10.14
CA VAL A 458 -11.86 -1.29 -9.92
C VAL A 458 -11.29 -0.65 -11.18
N LYS A 459 -11.48 -1.24 -12.36
CA LYS A 459 -10.98 -0.65 -13.64
C LYS A 459 -11.64 0.69 -13.93
N LYS A 460 -12.95 0.82 -13.69
CA LYS A 460 -13.69 2.06 -13.83
C LYS A 460 -13.19 3.16 -12.87
N LEU A 461 -12.94 2.80 -11.60
CA LEU A 461 -12.36 3.73 -10.64
C LEU A 461 -10.98 4.22 -11.10
N LEU A 462 -10.09 3.31 -11.47
CA LEU A 462 -8.74 3.64 -11.94
C LEU A 462 -8.78 4.46 -13.24
N LYS A 463 -9.65 4.11 -14.20
CA LYS A 463 -9.83 4.87 -15.44
C LYS A 463 -10.26 6.30 -15.13
N ARG A 464 -11.24 6.49 -14.23
CA ARG A 464 -11.69 7.81 -13.82
C ARG A 464 -10.54 8.67 -13.25
N ILE A 465 -9.67 8.06 -12.42
CA ILE A 465 -8.54 8.78 -11.83
C ILE A 465 -7.50 9.13 -12.92
N VAL A 466 -7.10 8.16 -13.74
CA VAL A 466 -6.07 8.34 -14.78
C VAL A 466 -6.49 9.33 -15.88
N MET A 467 -7.79 9.42 -16.16
CA MET A 467 -8.34 10.37 -17.15
C MET A 467 -8.50 11.79 -16.61
N SER A 468 -8.36 12.03 -15.29
CA SER A 468 -8.46 13.38 -14.71
C SER A 468 -7.33 14.30 -15.17
N ALA A 469 -7.58 15.59 -15.24
CA ALA A 469 -6.53 16.60 -15.48
C ALA A 469 -5.49 16.57 -14.36
N THR A 470 -5.91 16.28 -13.14
CA THR A 470 -5.04 16.14 -11.97
C THR A 470 -3.95 15.06 -12.18
N TYR A 471 -4.33 13.89 -12.70
CA TYR A 471 -3.35 12.82 -13.00
C TYR A 471 -2.44 13.19 -14.17
N LYS A 472 -2.96 13.88 -15.17
CA LYS A 472 -2.21 14.24 -16.39
C LYS A 472 -1.23 15.40 -16.21
N GLN A 473 -1.19 16.06 -15.06
CA GLN A 473 -0.25 17.14 -14.78
C GLN A 473 1.20 16.76 -14.98
N SER A 474 2.02 17.72 -15.43
CA SER A 474 3.48 17.66 -15.37
C SER A 474 3.97 17.55 -13.92
N SER A 475 5.07 16.85 -13.72
CA SER A 475 5.77 16.77 -12.43
C SER A 475 6.78 17.88 -12.21
N ASP A 476 6.76 18.94 -13.02
CA ASP A 476 7.61 20.11 -12.86
C ASP A 476 7.31 20.80 -11.52
N VAL A 477 8.35 21.25 -10.85
CA VAL A 477 8.27 21.86 -9.52
C VAL A 477 8.72 23.32 -9.62
N THR A 478 7.84 24.25 -9.23
CA THR A 478 8.22 25.65 -9.06
C THR A 478 8.73 25.92 -7.63
N PRO A 479 9.55 26.96 -7.40
CA PRO A 479 9.98 27.34 -6.05
C PRO A 479 8.78 27.57 -5.10
N GLU A 480 7.68 28.12 -5.62
CA GLU A 480 6.46 28.37 -4.86
C GLU A 480 5.78 27.06 -4.44
N LEU A 481 5.60 26.12 -5.34
CA LEU A 481 5.04 24.80 -5.04
C LEU A 481 5.90 24.05 -4.02
N LEU A 482 7.23 24.15 -4.14
CA LEU A 482 8.13 23.52 -3.18
C LEU A 482 8.03 24.13 -1.78
N ARG A 483 7.78 25.43 -1.69
CA ARG A 483 7.64 26.14 -0.42
C ARG A 483 6.29 25.88 0.26
N LEU A 484 5.19 25.87 -0.51
CA LEU A 484 3.83 25.79 0.04
C LEU A 484 3.33 24.34 0.22
N ASP A 485 3.69 23.47 -0.71
CA ASP A 485 3.28 22.07 -0.69
C ASP A 485 4.45 21.17 -1.13
N PRO A 486 5.51 21.03 -0.33
CA PRO A 486 6.68 20.22 -0.68
C PRO A 486 6.33 18.75 -0.92
N ALA A 487 5.40 18.20 -0.15
CA ALA A 487 4.95 16.82 -0.23
C ALA A 487 3.86 16.56 -1.30
N ASN A 488 3.43 17.60 -2.04
CA ASN A 488 2.35 17.49 -3.04
C ASN A 488 1.03 16.94 -2.49
N LYS A 489 0.68 17.27 -1.26
CA LYS A 489 -0.57 16.85 -0.61
C LYS A 489 -1.82 17.52 -1.19
N LEU A 490 -1.65 18.63 -1.90
CA LEU A 490 -2.70 19.36 -2.59
C LEU A 490 -2.84 18.94 -4.06
N TYR A 491 -1.99 18.04 -4.54
CA TYR A 491 -2.00 17.50 -5.91
C TYR A 491 -1.88 18.59 -7.00
N ALA A 492 -1.07 19.62 -6.73
CA ALA A 492 -0.84 20.72 -7.66
C ALA A 492 0.05 20.34 -8.85
N ARG A 493 0.70 19.19 -8.82
CA ARG A 493 1.59 18.66 -9.85
C ARG A 493 1.50 17.14 -9.95
N GLY A 494 1.99 16.59 -11.06
CA GLY A 494 2.16 15.15 -11.23
C GLY A 494 3.09 14.57 -10.15
N ALA A 495 2.75 13.39 -9.67
CA ALA A 495 3.51 12.72 -8.61
C ALA A 495 4.94 12.33 -9.05
N ARG A 496 5.88 12.38 -8.13
CA ARG A 496 7.27 11.91 -8.30
C ARG A 496 7.66 11.09 -7.08
N PHE A 497 7.76 9.79 -7.27
CA PHE A 497 8.20 8.86 -6.24
C PHE A 497 8.97 7.70 -6.86
N ARG A 498 9.78 7.02 -6.05
CA ARG A 498 10.48 5.82 -6.48
C ARG A 498 9.48 4.67 -6.68
N LEU A 499 9.62 3.96 -7.78
CA LEU A 499 8.82 2.78 -8.08
C LEU A 499 9.12 1.64 -7.10
N ASP A 500 8.18 0.72 -6.95
CA ASP A 500 8.32 -0.48 -6.12
C ASP A 500 9.43 -1.39 -6.66
N ALA A 501 10.06 -2.18 -5.80
CA ALA A 501 11.20 -3.04 -6.11
C ALA A 501 10.97 -3.92 -7.35
N GLU A 502 9.79 -4.53 -7.44
CA GLU A 502 9.40 -5.39 -8.54
C GLU A 502 9.36 -4.62 -9.86
N VAL A 503 8.81 -3.41 -9.84
CA VAL A 503 8.74 -2.56 -11.04
C VAL A 503 10.11 -2.07 -11.47
N VAL A 504 11.02 -1.79 -10.51
CA VAL A 504 12.41 -1.40 -10.81
C VAL A 504 13.12 -2.52 -11.58
N ARG A 505 13.00 -3.78 -11.11
CA ARG A 505 13.59 -4.95 -11.81
C ARG A 505 12.91 -5.22 -13.14
N ASP A 506 11.57 -5.29 -13.16
CA ASP A 506 10.81 -5.64 -14.37
C ASP A 506 11.02 -4.62 -15.48
N GLN A 507 11.12 -3.33 -15.16
CA GLN A 507 11.42 -2.26 -16.12
C GLN A 507 12.84 -2.42 -16.74
N ALA A 508 13.84 -2.81 -15.94
CA ALA A 508 15.20 -3.05 -16.46
C ALA A 508 15.21 -4.23 -17.43
N LEU A 509 14.56 -5.33 -17.08
CA LEU A 509 14.43 -6.51 -17.96
C LEU A 509 13.61 -6.20 -19.23
N ALA A 510 12.53 -5.43 -19.11
CA ALA A 510 11.70 -5.04 -20.25
C ALA A 510 12.46 -4.15 -21.23
N ALA A 511 13.20 -3.14 -20.76
CA ALA A 511 14.01 -2.27 -21.60
C ALA A 511 15.10 -3.05 -22.36
N ALA A 512 15.68 -4.05 -21.68
CA ALA A 512 16.68 -4.95 -22.26
C ALA A 512 16.09 -6.00 -23.21
N GLY A 513 14.76 -6.17 -23.26
CA GLY A 513 14.10 -7.22 -24.05
C GLY A 513 14.29 -8.63 -23.46
N LEU A 514 14.56 -8.72 -22.17
CA LEU A 514 14.73 -9.98 -21.43
C LEU A 514 13.47 -10.43 -20.71
N LEU A 515 12.55 -9.52 -20.38
CA LEU A 515 11.38 -9.83 -19.57
C LEU A 515 10.52 -10.92 -20.24
N SER A 516 10.32 -12.04 -19.53
CA SER A 516 9.42 -13.11 -19.99
C SER A 516 7.96 -12.70 -19.79
N GLY A 517 7.14 -12.97 -20.81
CA GLY A 517 5.69 -12.80 -20.77
C GLY A 517 4.94 -13.97 -20.12
N LYS A 518 5.63 -14.99 -19.62
CA LYS A 518 5.02 -16.17 -19.00
C LYS A 518 4.32 -15.82 -17.71
N GLN A 519 3.03 -16.08 -17.65
CA GLN A 519 2.19 -15.84 -16.48
C GLN A 519 1.87 -17.15 -15.75
N PHE A 520 1.44 -17.02 -14.47
CA PHE A 520 0.94 -18.09 -13.62
C PHE A 520 1.94 -19.23 -13.31
N GLY A 521 1.53 -20.16 -12.47
CA GLY A 521 2.31 -21.33 -12.10
C GLY A 521 3.27 -21.10 -10.94
N PRO A 522 4.05 -22.12 -10.57
CA PRO A 522 4.95 -22.09 -9.41
C PRO A 522 5.91 -20.89 -9.39
N PRO A 523 6.37 -20.49 -8.20
CA PRO A 523 7.39 -19.45 -8.08
C PRO A 523 8.71 -19.87 -8.71
N VAL A 524 9.50 -18.88 -9.13
CA VAL A 524 10.79 -19.05 -9.79
C VAL A 524 11.91 -18.47 -8.93
N MET A 525 13.14 -18.94 -9.15
CA MET A 525 14.34 -18.49 -8.46
C MET A 525 15.27 -17.77 -9.46
N PRO A 526 15.12 -16.45 -9.68
CA PRO A 526 16.02 -15.69 -10.50
C PRO A 526 17.46 -15.75 -9.97
N TRP A 527 18.43 -15.39 -10.77
CA TRP A 527 19.81 -15.35 -10.33
C TRP A 527 20.02 -14.35 -9.20
N GLN A 528 20.71 -14.77 -8.15
CA GLN A 528 21.15 -13.93 -7.04
C GLN A 528 22.64 -14.26 -6.72
N PRO A 529 23.35 -13.38 -5.99
CA PRO A 529 24.72 -13.67 -5.57
C PRO A 529 24.81 -14.99 -4.75
N ASP A 530 25.92 -15.69 -4.95
CA ASP A 530 26.19 -16.92 -4.20
C ASP A 530 26.30 -16.64 -2.69
N GLY A 531 25.94 -17.62 -1.88
CA GLY A 531 26.10 -17.57 -0.44
C GLY A 531 24.96 -16.92 0.34
N VAL A 532 23.99 -16.25 -0.32
CA VAL A 532 22.86 -15.59 0.37
C VAL A 532 22.05 -16.60 1.20
N TRP A 533 21.88 -17.83 0.73
CA TRP A 533 21.13 -18.86 1.43
C TRP A 533 21.96 -19.83 2.27
N LEU A 534 23.25 -19.60 2.47
CA LEU A 534 24.10 -20.41 3.37
C LEU A 534 23.67 -20.34 4.84
N VAL A 535 22.94 -19.28 5.21
CA VAL A 535 22.45 -19.04 6.57
C VAL A 535 21.01 -19.56 6.82
N VAL A 536 20.40 -20.20 5.80
CA VAL A 536 19.03 -20.74 5.92
C VAL A 536 19.03 -21.96 6.83
N TYR A 537 18.26 -21.90 7.92
CA TYR A 537 18.26 -22.89 9.01
C TYR A 537 18.03 -24.33 8.53
N ASN A 538 17.11 -24.56 7.60
CA ASN A 538 16.75 -25.92 7.15
C ASN A 538 17.64 -26.46 6.01
N GLY A 539 18.73 -25.78 5.65
CA GLY A 539 19.65 -26.21 4.59
C GLY A 539 19.11 -26.14 3.16
N ASP A 540 17.98 -25.45 2.96
CA ASP A 540 17.44 -25.20 1.61
C ASP A 540 18.44 -24.43 0.74
N ASN A 541 18.50 -24.76 -0.54
CA ASN A 541 19.37 -24.13 -1.52
C ASN A 541 18.55 -23.31 -2.54
N TRP A 542 19.16 -22.22 -3.00
CA TRP A 542 18.64 -21.44 -4.11
C TRP A 542 19.11 -22.06 -5.43
N ALA A 543 18.23 -22.79 -6.09
CA ALA A 543 18.50 -23.35 -7.40
C ALA A 543 18.04 -22.38 -8.49
N THR A 544 18.98 -21.63 -9.07
CA THR A 544 18.67 -20.63 -10.11
C THR A 544 17.89 -21.25 -11.25
N SER A 545 16.73 -20.66 -11.57
CA SER A 545 15.87 -21.04 -12.68
C SER A 545 16.59 -20.89 -14.03
N LYS A 546 16.27 -21.77 -14.99
CA LYS A 546 16.87 -21.77 -16.34
C LYS A 546 15.87 -21.21 -17.38
N GLY A 547 16.40 -20.81 -18.53
CA GLY A 547 15.61 -20.32 -19.64
C GLY A 547 14.79 -19.09 -19.30
N GLU A 548 13.55 -19.01 -19.80
CA GLU A 548 12.66 -17.87 -19.60
C GLU A 548 12.21 -17.66 -18.14
N ASP A 549 12.18 -18.72 -17.34
CA ASP A 549 11.79 -18.64 -15.92
C ASP A 549 12.74 -17.77 -15.09
N ARG A 550 14.00 -17.62 -15.52
CA ARG A 550 14.97 -16.70 -14.92
C ARG A 550 14.56 -15.24 -15.06
N TYR A 551 13.83 -14.91 -16.12
CA TYR A 551 13.46 -13.54 -16.50
C TYR A 551 11.97 -13.23 -16.30
N ARG A 552 11.24 -14.08 -15.60
CA ARG A 552 9.85 -13.81 -15.28
C ARG A 552 9.72 -12.55 -14.42
N ARG A 553 8.53 -11.97 -14.41
CA ARG A 553 8.25 -10.81 -13.57
C ARG A 553 8.58 -11.09 -12.11
N ALA A 554 9.05 -10.07 -11.43
CA ALA A 554 9.45 -10.14 -10.02
C ALA A 554 8.36 -10.69 -9.08
N LEU A 555 7.10 -10.49 -9.43
CA LEU A 555 5.93 -11.08 -8.75
C LEU A 555 6.03 -12.62 -8.58
N TYR A 556 6.70 -13.30 -9.50
CA TYR A 556 6.86 -14.76 -9.47
C TYR A 556 8.12 -15.23 -8.76
N THR A 557 8.97 -14.32 -8.29
CA THR A 557 10.16 -14.68 -7.50
C THR A 557 9.74 -15.38 -6.22
N PHE A 558 10.36 -16.52 -5.94
CA PHE A 558 10.13 -17.29 -4.71
C PHE A 558 10.37 -16.41 -3.49
N MET A 559 9.37 -16.28 -2.65
CA MET A 559 9.38 -15.40 -1.49
C MET A 559 9.54 -16.20 -0.20
N ARG A 560 10.75 -16.20 0.34
CA ARG A 560 11.06 -16.73 1.67
C ARG A 560 11.04 -15.61 2.69
N ARG A 561 10.33 -15.78 3.81
CA ARG A 561 10.20 -14.73 4.82
C ARG A 561 11.52 -14.41 5.53
N THR A 562 12.24 -15.45 5.96
CA THR A 562 13.50 -15.31 6.70
C THR A 562 14.71 -14.95 5.82
N SER A 563 14.62 -15.16 4.50
CA SER A 563 15.69 -14.87 3.55
C SER A 563 15.12 -14.48 2.19
N ALA A 564 14.52 -13.29 2.13
CA ALA A 564 13.93 -12.76 0.91
C ALA A 564 14.98 -12.38 -0.14
N TYR A 565 14.57 -12.26 -1.41
CA TYR A 565 15.47 -11.95 -2.52
C TYR A 565 16.17 -10.60 -2.32
N PRO A 566 17.53 -10.54 -2.31
CA PRO A 566 18.29 -9.39 -1.82
C PRO A 566 17.97 -8.07 -2.48
N SER A 567 17.92 -8.02 -3.82
CA SER A 567 17.67 -6.77 -4.50
C SER A 567 16.25 -6.23 -4.26
N MET A 568 15.26 -7.11 -4.01
CA MET A 568 13.92 -6.68 -3.62
C MET A 568 13.93 -6.00 -2.25
N MET A 569 14.62 -6.61 -1.27
CA MET A 569 14.76 -6.06 0.07
C MET A 569 15.48 -4.72 0.07
N ASN A 570 16.54 -4.58 -0.73
CA ASN A 570 17.26 -3.31 -0.87
C ASN A 570 16.39 -2.19 -1.43
N PHE A 571 15.35 -2.52 -2.21
CA PHE A 571 14.35 -1.58 -2.72
C PHE A 571 13.04 -1.58 -1.91
N ASP A 572 13.11 -1.90 -0.62
CA ASP A 572 12.03 -1.80 0.36
C ASP A 572 10.83 -2.73 0.09
N ALA A 573 11.03 -3.90 -0.52
CA ALA A 573 9.98 -4.91 -0.59
C ALA A 573 9.73 -5.53 0.79
N PRO A 574 8.48 -5.82 1.17
CA PRO A 574 8.20 -6.50 2.43
C PRO A 574 8.58 -7.98 2.35
N ASN A 575 8.85 -8.58 3.52
CA ASN A 575 9.17 -10.03 3.62
C ASN A 575 7.93 -10.93 3.82
N GLY A 576 6.73 -10.35 3.93
CA GLY A 576 5.48 -11.09 4.07
C GLY A 576 5.18 -11.62 5.48
N GLU A 577 5.90 -11.18 6.51
CA GLU A 577 5.59 -11.53 7.90
C GLU A 577 4.34 -10.81 8.42
N THR A 578 4.18 -9.55 8.06
CA THR A 578 3.07 -8.71 8.50
C THR A 578 2.32 -8.08 7.32
N CYS A 579 1.06 -7.72 7.56
CA CYS A 579 0.26 -6.96 6.60
C CYS A 579 0.94 -5.62 6.29
N THR A 580 1.26 -5.40 5.02
CA THR A 580 1.93 -4.16 4.58
C THR A 580 0.95 -3.29 3.81
N ILE A 581 0.33 -2.34 4.50
CA ILE A 581 -0.66 -1.42 3.90
C ILE A 581 0.03 -0.46 2.93
N ARG A 582 1.16 0.10 3.32
CA ARG A 582 2.01 0.93 2.47
C ARG A 582 3.48 0.60 2.70
N ARG A 583 4.26 0.65 1.63
CA ARG A 583 5.71 0.46 1.73
C ARG A 583 6.39 1.77 2.09
N ILE A 584 7.39 1.70 2.96
CA ILE A 584 8.33 2.80 3.15
C ILE A 584 9.15 2.93 1.86
N ARG A 585 9.35 4.15 1.39
CA ARG A 585 10.18 4.42 0.21
C ARG A 585 11.44 5.14 0.66
N THR A 586 12.54 4.40 0.73
CA THR A 586 13.86 4.96 1.04
C THR A 586 14.60 5.33 -0.25
N ASN A 587 15.66 6.12 -0.10
CA ASN A 587 16.62 6.41 -1.17
C ASN A 587 18.02 6.32 -0.56
N THR A 588 18.63 5.14 -0.70
CA THR A 588 19.88 4.80 -0.01
C THR A 588 21.04 4.58 -0.99
N PRO A 589 22.30 4.78 -0.56
CA PRO A 589 23.46 4.41 -1.36
C PRO A 589 23.48 2.93 -1.75
N LEU A 590 22.93 2.04 -0.91
CA LEU A 590 22.83 0.61 -1.20
C LEU A 590 21.94 0.31 -2.42
N GLN A 591 20.88 1.06 -2.63
CA GLN A 591 20.03 0.94 -3.83
C GLN A 591 20.80 1.31 -5.10
N ALA A 592 21.59 2.38 -5.05
CA ALA A 592 22.47 2.75 -6.17
C ALA A 592 23.51 1.65 -6.43
N LEU A 593 24.15 1.14 -5.38
CA LEU A 593 25.12 0.05 -5.47
C LEU A 593 24.49 -1.22 -6.06
N THR A 594 23.27 -1.59 -5.63
CA THR A 594 22.51 -2.72 -6.18
C THR A 594 22.26 -2.54 -7.68
N SER A 595 21.81 -1.35 -8.10
CA SER A 595 21.59 -1.08 -9.54
C SER A 595 22.83 -1.20 -10.40
N LEU A 596 24.03 -1.03 -9.83
CA LEU A 596 25.31 -1.07 -10.54
C LEU A 596 26.01 -2.44 -10.46
N ASN A 597 25.63 -3.32 -9.51
CA ASN A 597 26.40 -4.54 -9.24
C ASN A 597 25.54 -5.82 -9.16
N ASP A 598 24.22 -5.71 -8.98
CA ASP A 598 23.38 -6.92 -8.94
C ASP A 598 23.37 -7.62 -10.30
N PRO A 599 23.53 -8.94 -10.32
CA PRO A 599 23.64 -9.70 -11.57
C PRO A 599 22.50 -9.47 -12.57
N ALA A 600 21.26 -9.33 -12.10
CA ALA A 600 20.11 -9.13 -12.97
C ALA A 600 20.15 -7.76 -13.68
N PHE A 601 20.58 -6.70 -12.95
CA PHE A 601 20.73 -5.36 -13.53
C PHE A 601 21.93 -5.28 -14.48
N MET A 602 23.05 -5.93 -14.13
CA MET A 602 24.22 -5.99 -15.00
C MET A 602 23.92 -6.72 -16.31
N GLU A 603 23.25 -7.85 -16.26
CA GLU A 603 22.83 -8.59 -17.46
C GLU A 603 21.86 -7.76 -18.32
N ALA A 604 20.88 -7.10 -17.70
CA ALA A 604 19.98 -6.20 -18.40
C ALA A 604 20.72 -5.03 -19.07
N ALA A 605 21.68 -4.42 -18.39
CA ALA A 605 22.50 -3.33 -18.94
C ALA A 605 23.33 -3.77 -20.14
N GLN A 606 23.96 -4.94 -20.08
CA GLN A 606 24.75 -5.50 -21.19
C GLN A 606 23.86 -5.79 -22.43
N ARG A 607 22.69 -6.42 -22.19
CA ARG A 607 21.75 -6.71 -23.27
C ARG A 607 21.19 -5.44 -23.90
N LEU A 608 20.87 -4.44 -23.07
CA LEU A 608 20.39 -3.15 -23.54
C LEU A 608 21.45 -2.38 -24.34
N ALA A 609 22.73 -2.42 -23.91
CA ALA A 609 23.84 -1.83 -24.63
C ALA A 609 24.01 -2.47 -25.99
N GLY A 610 24.02 -3.80 -26.10
CA GLY A 610 24.08 -4.52 -27.36
C GLY A 610 22.91 -4.19 -28.30
N LYS A 611 21.70 -4.02 -27.77
CA LYS A 611 20.55 -3.57 -28.55
C LYS A 611 20.74 -2.14 -29.07
N ALA A 612 21.22 -1.22 -28.24
CA ALA A 612 21.43 0.17 -28.63
C ALA A 612 22.51 0.30 -29.74
N VAL A 613 23.62 -0.44 -29.62
CA VAL A 613 24.66 -0.51 -30.64
C VAL A 613 24.11 -1.06 -31.96
N LYS A 614 23.30 -2.12 -31.91
CA LYS A 614 22.71 -2.72 -33.12
C LYS A 614 21.71 -1.78 -33.81
N GLU A 615 20.88 -1.07 -33.04
CA GLU A 615 19.84 -0.19 -33.57
C GLU A 615 20.36 1.18 -34.00
N SER A 616 21.42 1.69 -33.37
CA SER A 616 22.04 2.99 -33.70
C SER A 616 23.57 2.94 -33.50
N PRO A 617 24.32 2.34 -34.46
CA PRO A 617 25.79 2.23 -34.35
C PRO A 617 26.50 3.59 -34.25
N GLN A 618 25.91 4.65 -34.82
CA GLN A 618 26.51 5.99 -34.87
C GLN A 618 26.35 6.76 -33.54
N ASP A 619 25.27 6.49 -32.79
CA ASP A 619 25.00 7.15 -31.49
C ASP A 619 24.27 6.19 -30.55
N PRO A 620 24.95 5.15 -30.07
CA PRO A 620 24.34 4.16 -29.19
C PRO A 620 23.93 4.75 -27.82
N ALA A 621 24.63 5.76 -27.32
CA ALA A 621 24.34 6.39 -26.04
C ALA A 621 22.99 7.14 -26.06
N LYS A 622 22.71 7.86 -27.15
CA LYS A 622 21.39 8.47 -27.38
C LYS A 622 20.30 7.43 -27.47
N ARG A 623 20.55 6.36 -28.26
CA ARG A 623 19.57 5.28 -28.42
C ARG A 623 19.26 4.56 -27.12
N LEU A 624 20.27 4.29 -26.30
CA LEU A 624 20.11 3.73 -24.95
C LEU A 624 19.23 4.62 -24.08
N PHE A 625 19.47 5.92 -24.08
CA PHE A 625 18.65 6.89 -23.35
C PHE A 625 17.18 6.85 -23.80
N GLU A 626 16.93 6.81 -25.12
CA GLU A 626 15.58 6.73 -25.68
C GLU A 626 14.87 5.40 -25.32
N LEU A 627 15.58 4.28 -25.32
CA LEU A 627 15.03 2.98 -24.94
C LEU A 627 14.58 2.93 -23.46
N VAL A 628 15.30 3.63 -22.58
CA VAL A 628 15.00 3.63 -21.13
C VAL A 628 13.99 4.70 -20.75
N LEU A 629 14.15 5.94 -21.28
CA LEU A 629 13.34 7.09 -20.86
C LEU A 629 12.21 7.44 -21.83
N LEU A 630 12.15 6.77 -23.00
CA LEU A 630 11.11 6.92 -24.04
C LEU A 630 10.97 8.36 -24.59
N ARG A 631 12.02 9.14 -24.47
CA ARG A 631 12.14 10.49 -25.04
C ARG A 631 13.57 10.75 -25.52
N PRO A 632 13.78 11.67 -26.44
CA PRO A 632 15.13 12.08 -26.81
C PRO A 632 15.82 12.79 -25.61
N PRO A 633 17.16 12.69 -25.50
CA PRO A 633 17.93 13.45 -24.54
C PRO A 633 17.91 14.94 -24.89
N THR A 634 17.92 15.79 -23.89
CA THR A 634 18.23 17.22 -24.06
C THR A 634 19.69 17.42 -24.50
N LYS A 635 20.05 18.59 -25.00
CA LYS A 635 21.44 18.89 -25.36
C LYS A 635 22.42 18.65 -24.21
N ALA A 636 22.03 19.02 -22.97
CA ALA A 636 22.87 18.84 -21.79
C ALA A 636 23.00 17.34 -21.42
N GLU A 637 21.92 16.58 -21.48
CA GLU A 637 21.94 15.13 -21.25
C GLU A 637 22.78 14.40 -22.29
N ALA A 638 22.63 14.72 -23.59
CA ALA A 638 23.43 14.13 -24.68
C ALA A 638 24.93 14.40 -24.50
N ALA A 639 25.30 15.64 -24.18
CA ALA A 639 26.68 15.99 -23.91
C ALA A 639 27.28 15.23 -22.73
N ARG A 640 26.53 15.06 -21.66
CA ARG A 640 26.94 14.29 -20.46
C ARG A 640 27.08 12.81 -20.74
N LEU A 641 26.16 12.22 -21.49
CA LEU A 641 26.23 10.81 -21.91
C LEU A 641 27.45 10.54 -22.79
N SER A 642 27.69 11.39 -23.78
CA SER A 642 28.87 11.27 -24.65
C SER A 642 30.20 11.45 -23.90
N LEU A 643 30.24 12.31 -22.89
CA LEU A 643 31.41 12.45 -22.02
C LEU A 643 31.65 11.18 -21.20
N LEU A 644 30.60 10.66 -20.54
CA LEU A 644 30.66 9.43 -19.75
C LEU A 644 31.12 8.26 -20.61
N GLN A 645 30.55 8.08 -21.80
CA GLN A 645 30.97 7.03 -22.74
C GLN A 645 32.47 7.11 -23.04
N ARG A 646 32.98 8.27 -23.47
CA ARG A 646 34.42 8.44 -23.79
C ARG A 646 35.32 8.18 -22.57
N GLN A 647 34.92 8.62 -21.38
CA GLN A 647 35.73 8.39 -20.17
C GLN A 647 35.77 6.90 -19.81
N THR A 648 34.64 6.20 -19.86
CA THR A 648 34.58 4.77 -19.58
C THR A 648 35.32 3.95 -20.63
N GLU A 649 35.20 4.29 -21.91
CA GLU A 649 35.98 3.63 -22.96
C GLU A 649 37.48 3.81 -22.75
N ALA A 650 37.95 5.00 -22.43
CA ALA A 650 39.35 5.27 -22.15
C ALA A 650 39.86 4.46 -20.95
N GLU A 651 39.09 4.37 -19.89
CA GLU A 651 39.40 3.58 -18.70
C GLU A 651 39.47 2.09 -18.99
N LEU A 652 38.46 1.54 -19.66
CA LEU A 652 38.39 0.11 -19.99
C LEU A 652 39.49 -0.33 -20.99
N ARG A 653 39.94 0.55 -21.86
CA ARG A 653 41.09 0.28 -22.75
C ARG A 653 42.39 0.05 -21.99
N THR A 654 42.53 0.65 -20.81
CA THR A 654 43.71 0.47 -19.94
C THR A 654 43.60 -0.77 -19.03
N GLN A 655 42.41 -1.37 -18.92
CA GLN A 655 42.11 -2.46 -18.01
C GLN A 655 41.32 -3.60 -18.70
N PRO A 656 41.88 -4.30 -19.68
CA PRO A 656 41.19 -5.30 -20.49
C PRO A 656 40.66 -6.49 -19.67
N GLU A 657 41.28 -6.82 -18.52
CA GLU A 657 40.79 -7.83 -17.59
C GLU A 657 39.46 -7.47 -16.97
N ASN A 658 39.18 -6.20 -16.78
CA ASN A 658 37.87 -5.74 -16.25
C ASN A 658 36.75 -5.90 -17.28
N VAL A 659 37.04 -5.78 -18.56
CA VAL A 659 36.10 -6.07 -19.64
C VAL A 659 35.64 -7.53 -19.56
N SER A 660 36.59 -8.47 -19.41
CA SER A 660 36.27 -9.89 -19.26
C SER A 660 35.45 -10.18 -18.00
N LYS A 661 35.72 -9.48 -16.88
CA LYS A 661 34.91 -9.60 -15.64
C LYS A 661 33.50 -9.08 -15.83
N LEU A 662 33.34 -7.91 -16.48
CA LEU A 662 32.02 -7.34 -16.79
C LEU A 662 31.18 -8.29 -17.67
N LEU A 663 31.77 -8.93 -18.63
CA LEU A 663 31.10 -9.85 -19.54
C LEU A 663 30.68 -11.17 -18.87
N ARG A 664 31.26 -11.54 -17.72
CA ARG A 664 30.90 -12.76 -16.97
C ARG A 664 29.48 -12.75 -16.39
N TYR A 665 28.80 -11.63 -16.34
CA TYR A 665 27.45 -11.53 -15.81
C TYR A 665 26.34 -11.90 -16.81
N SER A 666 26.66 -12.31 -18.03
CA SER A 666 25.66 -12.59 -19.06
C SER A 666 25.86 -13.97 -19.71
N GLU A 667 24.96 -14.92 -19.44
CA GLU A 667 24.87 -16.20 -20.19
C GLU A 667 24.59 -15.97 -21.67
N VAL A 668 23.92 -14.88 -22.04
CA VAL A 668 23.51 -14.56 -23.42
C VAL A 668 24.68 -14.06 -24.26
N LEU A 669 25.63 -13.37 -23.61
CA LEU A 669 26.84 -12.85 -24.29
C LEU A 669 27.99 -13.86 -24.27
N TYR A 670 27.88 -14.94 -23.48
CA TYR A 670 28.92 -15.91 -23.19
C TYR A 670 29.03 -17.04 -24.20
N THR A 671 28.11 -17.17 -25.15
CA THR A 671 28.39 -18.03 -26.31
C THR A 671 29.47 -17.36 -27.14
N GLU A 672 30.59 -18.06 -27.38
CA GLU A 672 31.77 -17.57 -28.08
C GLU A 672 31.45 -16.78 -29.36
N ASP A 673 30.43 -17.17 -30.11
CA ASP A 673 30.04 -16.52 -31.36
C ASP A 673 29.34 -15.15 -31.16
N ARG A 674 28.64 -14.91 -30.05
CA ARG A 674 27.98 -13.63 -29.76
C ARG A 674 28.94 -12.58 -29.19
N VAL A 675 29.93 -13.01 -28.43
CA VAL A 675 30.99 -12.12 -27.92
C VAL A 675 31.81 -11.58 -29.10
N ALA A 676 32.13 -12.44 -30.07
CA ALA A 676 32.84 -12.05 -31.27
C ALA A 676 32.06 -11.06 -32.15
N THR A 677 30.72 -11.07 -32.11
CA THR A 677 29.88 -10.17 -32.90
C THR A 677 29.70 -8.79 -32.24
N LEU A 678 29.73 -8.73 -30.92
CA LEU A 678 29.51 -7.48 -30.14
C LEU A 678 30.83 -6.79 -29.76
N ILE A 679 31.92 -7.57 -29.58
CA ILE A 679 33.25 -7.10 -29.22
C ILE A 679 34.23 -8.01 -29.96
N PRO A 680 34.57 -7.70 -31.25
CA PRO A 680 35.38 -8.55 -32.07
C PRO A 680 36.71 -9.00 -31.45
N ASP A 681 37.29 -8.21 -30.56
CA ASP A 681 38.60 -8.48 -29.95
C ASP A 681 38.54 -8.94 -28.49
N ALA A 682 37.38 -9.20 -27.92
CA ALA A 682 37.27 -9.65 -26.51
C ALA A 682 37.95 -11.01 -26.25
N ARG A 683 38.08 -11.86 -27.30
CA ARG A 683 38.81 -13.16 -27.21
C ARG A 683 40.32 -13.00 -27.07
N THR A 684 40.84 -11.92 -27.58
CA THR A 684 42.29 -11.67 -27.60
C THR A 684 42.75 -10.77 -26.46
N GLY A 685 41.83 -10.35 -25.59
CA GLY A 685 42.12 -9.36 -24.53
C GLY A 685 42.52 -8.00 -25.10
N ALA A 686 42.22 -7.76 -26.35
CA ALA A 686 42.73 -6.60 -27.08
C ALA A 686 41.55 -5.75 -27.55
N ARG A 687 41.53 -4.63 -27.14
CA ARG A 687 42.07 -3.43 -27.79
C ARG A 687 41.04 -2.51 -28.40
N GLU A 688 39.83 -2.87 -28.81
CA GLU A 688 38.90 -1.88 -29.33
C GLU A 688 37.43 -2.17 -28.94
N TRP A 689 36.93 -1.35 -28.06
CA TRP A 689 35.51 -1.13 -27.94
C TRP A 689 35.05 -0.30 -29.16
N ARG A 690 34.26 -0.87 -30.00
CA ARG A 690 33.48 -0.12 -30.96
C ARG A 690 32.04 0.07 -30.53
#